data_454938207e6ec995ad14128e1a7f76dc
#
_entry.id   454938207e6ec995ad14128e1a7f76dc
#
_cell.length_a   1.000
_cell.length_b   1.000
_cell.length_c   1.000
_cell.angle_alpha   90.00
_cell.angle_beta   90.00
_cell.angle_gamma   90.00
#
_symmetry.space_group_name_H-M   'P 1'
#
loop_
_entity.id
_entity.type
_entity.pdbx_description
1 polymer ?
#
loop_
_entity_poly.entity_id
_entity_poly.type
_entity_poly.pdbx_seq_one_letter_code
_entity_poly.pdbx_strand_id
1 'polypeptide(L)'
;MWIPAQIKAREKDMKAMGLQIPTDRIYNETGTALNNAVVLFGRGCTGEIVSPKGLILTNHHCGYGSVQGLTSADKDYFEHGYWANNMNEELPCKGLTITFIRRMENVTDKILTAVSDTMKDDRRDSIITKRIAAVEKEYATATHLDAMIKPYFEGNQYWVAITETFRDVRLVGFPPNGIGAFGGDVENWMWPRHTGDFSIFRVYAGADNRPADYSAANKPYHTEQFFNISIAGYKEGDFTMVYGFPGTTKEYISSYELKEVYAVTDPISIAARTRKLDVWTKHMHDSRDIFLKYTSKRASVANGWKKWQGEVLGLKANDAMGKKLAYEKGFQQWANKDKTAPFANSLLAEMKSATDAADPLIYQEQYNKEAVLGIELIQQGASLERLIACFRSNLTDSARVDTLRKVIAGMAWFYKNYDAATDRDVFISLMQMYFDNCAETMPEYYKTQFAKHEKNINYWAYDVYKRSMASSAEKLNSFAATAKAADSTKILEDPAWQLFDAINTVRQHRIIPALNAYYYQMHYLDRLYMKAQMVKDKSKIFYPDANLTLRLAYGQVKGMKPEGTAKYSFQTNLGEVVALDDPASDIFRVPKKLKDLYKARDYGRWGVNGEMPVAFLASNHTTGGNSGSPVLNARGELIGTNFDRPYEGTMSDYLFDPERCRNISVDIRYILFIIDKFGGAGWLIDENEHCEKVAMNYAFNNCSSPSLMMYKGEAIAFTY
;
A
#
# COMPACT_ATOMS: atom_id res chain seq x y z
N MET A 1 -11.23 -8.28 7.58
CA MET A 1 -11.60 -8.10 6.15
C MET A 1 -12.04 -9.43 5.56
N TRP A 2 -13.31 -9.52 5.11
CA TRP A 2 -13.99 -10.77 4.77
C TRP A 2 -13.62 -11.28 3.37
N ILE A 3 -13.49 -12.59 3.22
CA ILE A 3 -13.47 -13.20 1.88
C ILE A 3 -14.85 -13.02 1.26
N PRO A 4 -15.00 -12.73 -0.05
CA PRO A 4 -16.31 -12.55 -0.69
C PRO A 4 -17.30 -13.70 -0.41
N ALA A 5 -16.86 -14.95 -0.45
CA ALA A 5 -17.68 -16.11 -0.15
C ALA A 5 -18.22 -16.17 1.30
N GLN A 6 -17.63 -15.42 2.25
CA GLN A 6 -18.10 -15.35 3.65
C GLN A 6 -19.24 -14.36 3.86
N ILE A 7 -19.51 -13.47 2.89
CA ILE A 7 -20.45 -12.35 3.04
C ILE A 7 -21.87 -12.82 3.34
N LYS A 8 -22.29 -13.94 2.77
CA LYS A 8 -23.61 -14.53 3.06
C LYS A 8 -23.80 -14.83 4.55
N ALA A 9 -22.77 -15.30 5.22
CA ALA A 9 -22.81 -15.55 6.68
C ALA A 9 -22.84 -14.25 7.51
N ARG A 10 -22.54 -13.11 6.92
CA ARG A 10 -22.56 -11.78 7.55
C ARG A 10 -23.80 -10.96 7.21
N GLU A 11 -24.71 -11.48 6.38
CA GLU A 11 -25.87 -10.73 5.87
C GLU A 11 -26.73 -10.14 7.00
N LYS A 12 -26.94 -10.90 8.07
CA LYS A 12 -27.73 -10.41 9.24
C LYS A 12 -27.09 -9.19 9.87
N ASP A 13 -25.78 -9.21 10.08
CA ASP A 13 -25.06 -8.09 10.71
C ASP A 13 -25.00 -6.87 9.76
N MET A 14 -24.76 -7.09 8.48
CA MET A 14 -24.76 -6.03 7.48
C MET A 14 -26.13 -5.36 7.35
N LYS A 15 -27.21 -6.15 7.36
CA LYS A 15 -28.60 -5.63 7.36
C LYS A 15 -28.92 -4.83 8.64
N ALA A 16 -28.46 -5.29 9.79
CA ALA A 16 -28.62 -4.55 11.04
C ALA A 16 -27.87 -3.19 11.02
N MET A 17 -26.78 -3.08 10.25
CA MET A 17 -26.06 -1.83 10.02
C MET A 17 -26.63 -0.98 8.88
N GLY A 18 -27.62 -1.46 8.14
CA GLY A 18 -28.34 -0.69 7.12
C GLY A 18 -28.23 -1.21 5.67
N LEU A 19 -27.58 -2.35 5.38
CA LEU A 19 -27.49 -2.91 4.04
C LEU A 19 -28.89 -3.17 3.45
N GLN A 20 -29.15 -2.72 2.20
CA GLN A 20 -30.45 -2.77 1.52
C GLN A 20 -30.49 -3.76 0.36
N ILE A 21 -29.36 -4.29 -0.09
CA ILE A 21 -29.30 -5.27 -1.17
C ILE A 21 -29.02 -6.69 -0.62
N PRO A 22 -29.42 -7.74 -1.33
CA PRO A 22 -29.05 -9.10 -0.98
C PRO A 22 -27.55 -9.33 -1.21
N THR A 23 -26.96 -10.21 -0.42
CA THR A 23 -25.51 -10.52 -0.50
C THR A 23 -25.10 -11.14 -1.82
N ASP A 24 -26.02 -11.83 -2.54
CA ASP A 24 -25.75 -12.38 -3.88
C ASP A 24 -25.51 -11.28 -4.94
N ARG A 25 -25.95 -10.03 -4.69
CA ARG A 25 -25.58 -8.85 -5.52
C ARG A 25 -24.19 -8.36 -5.22
N ILE A 26 -23.66 -8.63 -4.03
CA ILE A 26 -22.30 -8.24 -3.62
C ILE A 26 -21.29 -9.25 -4.16
N TYR A 27 -21.57 -10.54 -3.99
CA TYR A 27 -20.74 -11.63 -4.48
C TYR A 27 -21.58 -12.79 -4.98
N ASN A 28 -21.29 -13.29 -6.18
CA ASN A 28 -21.92 -14.46 -6.78
C ASN A 28 -20.84 -15.33 -7.45
N GLU A 29 -20.81 -16.62 -7.12
CA GLU A 29 -19.80 -17.55 -7.65
C GLU A 29 -20.04 -17.88 -9.14
N THR A 30 -21.27 -17.84 -9.60
CA THR A 30 -21.69 -18.31 -10.94
C THR A 30 -22.29 -17.21 -11.81
N GLY A 31 -22.54 -16.05 -11.25
CA GLY A 31 -23.20 -14.93 -11.90
C GLY A 31 -22.43 -13.63 -11.79
N THR A 32 -23.00 -12.57 -12.34
CA THR A 32 -22.46 -11.22 -12.28
C THR A 32 -22.88 -10.54 -10.97
N ALA A 33 -21.91 -9.98 -10.24
CA ALA A 33 -22.14 -9.23 -9.01
C ALA A 33 -21.12 -8.09 -8.88
N LEU A 34 -21.24 -7.26 -7.85
CA LEU A 34 -20.37 -6.08 -7.64
C LEU A 34 -18.87 -6.42 -7.62
N ASN A 35 -18.48 -7.61 -7.19
CA ASN A 35 -17.09 -8.08 -7.22
C ASN A 35 -16.46 -8.05 -8.62
N ASN A 36 -17.23 -8.18 -9.68
CA ASN A 36 -16.73 -8.19 -11.06
C ASN A 36 -16.34 -6.78 -11.57
N ALA A 37 -16.76 -5.73 -10.85
CA ALA A 37 -16.37 -4.36 -11.15
C ALA A 37 -15.15 -3.88 -10.32
N VAL A 38 -14.60 -4.73 -9.45
CA VAL A 38 -13.40 -4.44 -8.64
C VAL A 38 -12.20 -5.10 -9.29
N VAL A 39 -11.14 -4.34 -9.51
CA VAL A 39 -9.94 -4.83 -10.21
C VAL A 39 -8.68 -4.57 -9.38
N LEU A 40 -7.70 -5.46 -9.51
CA LEU A 40 -6.35 -5.19 -9.04
C LEU A 40 -5.68 -4.26 -10.05
N PHE A 41 -5.31 -3.08 -9.59
CA PHE A 41 -4.65 -2.04 -10.38
C PHE A 41 -3.13 -2.13 -10.19
N GLY A 42 -2.44 -2.48 -11.25
CA GLY A 42 -1.00 -2.73 -11.19
C GLY A 42 -0.66 -3.87 -10.24
N ARG A 43 0.29 -3.63 -9.32
CA ARG A 43 0.81 -4.67 -8.41
C ARG A 43 0.39 -4.50 -6.94
N GLY A 44 -0.39 -3.50 -6.60
CA GLY A 44 -0.65 -3.23 -5.19
C GLY A 44 -1.76 -2.23 -4.88
N CYS A 45 -2.49 -1.71 -5.88
CA CYS A 45 -3.66 -0.87 -5.69
C CYS A 45 -4.94 -1.59 -6.15
N THR A 46 -6.07 -1.00 -5.83
CA THR A 46 -7.39 -1.38 -6.32
C THR A 46 -7.87 -0.36 -7.35
N GLY A 47 -8.71 -0.77 -8.26
CA GLY A 47 -9.46 0.10 -9.16
C GLY A 47 -10.92 -0.35 -9.23
N GLU A 48 -11.75 0.55 -9.69
CA GLU A 48 -13.20 0.37 -9.80
C GLU A 48 -13.68 0.69 -11.21
N ILE A 49 -14.40 -0.25 -11.82
CA ILE A 49 -14.98 -0.03 -13.14
C ILE A 49 -16.24 0.80 -12.99
N VAL A 50 -16.27 1.95 -13.66
CA VAL A 50 -17.35 2.94 -13.56
C VAL A 50 -18.10 3.16 -14.86
N SER A 51 -17.80 2.42 -15.94
CA SER A 51 -18.56 2.47 -17.18
C SER A 51 -18.57 1.13 -17.92
N PRO A 52 -19.54 0.91 -18.82
CA PRO A 52 -19.58 -0.29 -19.67
C PRO A 52 -18.45 -0.35 -20.70
N LYS A 53 -17.67 0.73 -20.85
CA LYS A 53 -16.52 0.83 -21.76
C LYS A 53 -15.18 0.77 -21.02
N GLY A 54 -15.14 0.10 -19.88
CA GLY A 54 -13.90 -0.20 -19.15
C GLY A 54 -13.21 1.01 -18.54
N LEU A 55 -13.95 2.10 -18.24
CA LEU A 55 -13.42 3.25 -17.52
C LEU A 55 -13.16 2.86 -16.06
N ILE A 56 -11.95 3.17 -15.59
CA ILE A 56 -11.49 2.84 -14.24
C ILE A 56 -11.27 4.13 -13.46
N LEU A 57 -11.79 4.16 -12.24
CA LEU A 57 -11.42 5.13 -11.23
C LEU A 57 -10.49 4.46 -10.21
N THR A 58 -9.42 5.16 -9.82
CA THR A 58 -8.47 4.75 -8.80
C THR A 58 -7.82 5.98 -8.18
N ASN A 59 -6.83 5.84 -7.31
CA ASN A 59 -6.17 6.99 -6.70
C ASN A 59 -5.13 7.66 -7.62
N HIS A 60 -4.88 8.93 -7.37
CA HIS A 60 -3.80 9.70 -7.98
C HIS A 60 -2.43 9.06 -7.70
N HIS A 61 -2.15 8.71 -6.43
CA HIS A 61 -0.89 8.08 -6.07
C HIS A 61 -0.72 6.68 -6.69
N CYS A 62 -1.79 5.94 -6.98
CA CYS A 62 -1.74 4.67 -7.70
C CYS A 62 -1.34 4.85 -9.17
N GLY A 63 -1.80 5.93 -9.80
CA GLY A 63 -1.45 6.31 -11.17
C GLY A 63 -0.08 6.96 -11.33
N TYR A 64 0.51 7.44 -10.23
CA TYR A 64 1.70 8.30 -10.23
C TYR A 64 2.87 7.77 -11.07
N GLY A 65 3.24 6.51 -10.89
CA GLY A 65 4.35 5.91 -11.63
C GLY A 65 4.11 5.82 -13.14
N SER A 66 2.88 5.57 -13.57
CA SER A 66 2.49 5.54 -14.98
C SER A 66 2.53 6.94 -15.58
N VAL A 67 2.01 7.94 -14.88
CA VAL A 67 2.01 9.35 -15.30
C VAL A 67 3.43 9.91 -15.35
N GLN A 68 4.30 9.53 -14.39
CA GLN A 68 5.71 9.90 -14.41
C GLN A 68 6.42 9.41 -15.69
N GLY A 69 6.07 8.22 -16.17
CA GLY A 69 6.59 7.68 -17.43
C GLY A 69 6.11 8.42 -18.68
N LEU A 70 5.03 9.21 -18.58
CA LEU A 70 4.44 10.00 -19.67
C LEU A 70 4.83 11.48 -19.60
N THR A 71 5.30 11.95 -18.45
CA THR A 71 5.65 13.35 -18.19
C THR A 71 7.04 13.68 -18.76
N SER A 72 7.16 14.89 -19.31
CA SER A 72 8.42 15.50 -19.76
C SER A 72 8.46 16.98 -19.38
N ALA A 73 9.61 17.65 -19.57
CA ALA A 73 9.73 19.07 -19.27
C ALA A 73 8.72 19.95 -20.01
N ASP A 74 8.32 19.53 -21.22
CA ASP A 74 7.32 20.26 -22.06
C ASP A 74 5.88 19.80 -21.78
N LYS A 75 5.69 18.73 -21.01
CA LYS A 75 4.39 18.12 -20.69
C LYS A 75 4.37 17.70 -19.23
N ASP A 76 4.29 18.67 -18.33
CA ASP A 76 4.24 18.42 -16.89
C ASP A 76 2.81 18.13 -16.42
N TYR A 77 2.46 16.85 -16.45
CA TYR A 77 1.13 16.39 -16.01
C TYR A 77 0.94 16.47 -14.49
N PHE A 78 2.02 16.60 -13.71
CA PHE A 78 1.91 16.79 -12.27
C PHE A 78 1.53 18.22 -11.88
N GLU A 79 2.04 19.22 -12.65
CA GLU A 79 1.69 20.63 -12.42
C GLU A 79 0.36 21.01 -13.05
N HIS A 80 0.07 20.49 -14.27
CA HIS A 80 -1.08 20.94 -15.07
C HIS A 80 -2.25 19.97 -15.10
N GLY A 81 -2.04 18.72 -14.69
CA GLY A 81 -2.98 17.63 -14.89
C GLY A 81 -3.00 17.15 -16.35
N TYR A 82 -3.80 16.12 -16.59
CA TYR A 82 -4.10 15.59 -17.93
C TYR A 82 -5.58 15.23 -18.03
N TRP A 83 -6.22 15.62 -19.13
CA TRP A 83 -7.62 15.30 -19.43
C TRP A 83 -7.75 15.03 -20.91
N ALA A 84 -8.08 13.79 -21.28
CA ALA A 84 -8.38 13.43 -22.66
C ALA A 84 -9.72 14.05 -23.08
N ASN A 85 -9.79 14.70 -24.24
CA ASN A 85 -11.03 15.26 -24.79
C ASN A 85 -11.88 14.20 -25.51
N ASN A 86 -11.25 13.09 -25.88
CA ASN A 86 -11.88 11.95 -26.54
C ASN A 86 -10.97 10.71 -26.41
N MET A 87 -11.46 9.54 -26.80
CA MET A 87 -10.74 8.27 -26.67
C MET A 87 -9.43 8.21 -27.48
N ASN A 88 -9.25 9.01 -28.53
CA ASN A 88 -8.01 9.01 -29.32
C ASN A 88 -6.86 9.74 -28.62
N GLU A 89 -7.17 10.55 -27.61
CA GLU A 89 -6.19 11.26 -26.79
C GLU A 89 -5.76 10.47 -25.56
N GLU A 90 -6.39 9.32 -25.27
CA GLU A 90 -6.02 8.49 -24.14
C GLU A 90 -4.61 7.92 -24.29
N LEU A 91 -3.75 8.10 -23.27
CA LEU A 91 -2.31 7.83 -23.35
C LEU A 91 -1.96 6.42 -22.86
N PRO A 92 -1.29 5.58 -23.68
CA PRO A 92 -0.90 4.23 -23.30
C PRO A 92 0.09 4.23 -22.13
N CYS A 93 -0.21 3.46 -21.08
CA CYS A 93 0.62 3.29 -19.87
C CYS A 93 1.41 1.98 -19.95
N LYS A 94 2.63 2.05 -20.46
CA LYS A 94 3.48 0.88 -20.67
C LYS A 94 3.77 0.14 -19.36
N GLY A 95 3.46 -1.14 -19.31
CA GLY A 95 3.74 -2.03 -18.15
C GLY A 95 2.70 -1.98 -17.04
N LEU A 96 1.68 -1.10 -17.15
CA LEU A 96 0.51 -1.14 -16.27
C LEU A 96 -0.40 -2.29 -16.66
N THR A 97 -0.91 -3.02 -15.66
CA THR A 97 -1.85 -4.14 -15.87
C THR A 97 -3.09 -3.96 -15.00
N ILE A 98 -4.21 -4.46 -15.51
CA ILE A 98 -5.48 -4.53 -14.77
C ILE A 98 -5.91 -5.98 -14.71
N THR A 99 -6.06 -6.50 -13.49
CA THR A 99 -6.45 -7.90 -13.27
C THR A 99 -7.85 -7.99 -12.68
N PHE A 100 -8.74 -8.66 -13.38
CA PHE A 100 -10.09 -9.00 -12.93
C PHE A 100 -10.07 -10.35 -12.21
N ILE A 101 -10.82 -10.46 -11.11
CA ILE A 101 -11.11 -11.74 -10.49
C ILE A 101 -12.43 -12.27 -11.07
N ARG A 102 -12.35 -13.35 -11.85
CA ARG A 102 -13.51 -13.94 -12.50
C ARG A 102 -14.26 -14.90 -11.58
N ARG A 103 -13.54 -15.69 -10.78
CA ARG A 103 -14.09 -16.64 -9.81
C ARG A 103 -13.09 -16.89 -8.69
N MET A 104 -13.59 -17.20 -7.51
CA MET A 104 -12.82 -17.70 -6.38
C MET A 104 -13.42 -19.00 -5.88
N GLU A 105 -12.57 -19.97 -5.52
CA GLU A 105 -13.00 -21.29 -5.04
C GLU A 105 -12.06 -21.79 -3.95
N ASN A 106 -12.63 -22.48 -2.95
CA ASN A 106 -11.85 -23.15 -1.92
C ASN A 106 -11.29 -24.48 -2.46
N VAL A 107 -9.98 -24.58 -2.53
CA VAL A 107 -9.26 -25.76 -3.03
C VAL A 107 -8.44 -26.45 -1.94
N THR A 108 -8.76 -26.19 -0.68
CA THR A 108 -8.02 -26.69 0.48
C THR A 108 -7.82 -28.21 0.42
N ASP A 109 -8.88 -28.96 0.14
CA ASP A 109 -8.82 -30.42 0.08
C ASP A 109 -7.89 -30.92 -1.04
N LYS A 110 -7.87 -30.24 -2.21
CA LYS A 110 -6.96 -30.57 -3.31
C LYS A 110 -5.50 -30.33 -2.90
N ILE A 111 -5.23 -29.28 -2.14
CA ILE A 111 -3.87 -28.91 -1.71
C ILE A 111 -3.40 -29.73 -0.51
N LEU A 112 -4.26 -29.95 0.49
CA LEU A 112 -3.88 -30.57 1.76
C LEU A 112 -4.15 -32.07 1.87
N THR A 113 -4.72 -32.74 0.86
CA THR A 113 -4.91 -34.20 0.87
C THR A 113 -3.61 -34.93 1.25
N ALA A 114 -3.65 -35.81 2.25
CA ALA A 114 -2.50 -36.54 2.78
C ALA A 114 -1.31 -35.67 3.24
N VAL A 115 -1.56 -34.38 3.57
CA VAL A 115 -0.61 -33.50 4.23
C VAL A 115 -0.97 -33.49 5.73
N SER A 116 -0.08 -34.04 6.57
CA SER A 116 -0.26 -34.10 8.01
C SER A 116 0.32 -32.84 8.69
N ASP A 117 -0.28 -32.44 9.81
CA ASP A 117 0.27 -31.37 10.66
C ASP A 117 1.61 -31.75 11.32
N THR A 118 1.88 -33.05 11.46
CA THR A 118 3.14 -33.57 12.02
C THR A 118 4.21 -33.82 10.95
N MET A 119 3.90 -33.52 9.66
CA MET A 119 4.87 -33.67 8.59
C MET A 119 5.96 -32.60 8.74
N LYS A 120 7.23 -32.97 8.52
CA LYS A 120 8.34 -32.00 8.52
C LYS A 120 8.07 -30.91 7.48
N ASP A 121 8.34 -29.65 7.83
CA ASP A 121 7.93 -28.50 7.07
C ASP A 121 8.48 -28.46 5.64
N ASP A 122 9.76 -28.75 5.43
CA ASP A 122 10.41 -28.81 4.12
C ASP A 122 9.70 -29.80 3.18
N ARG A 123 9.33 -30.98 3.69
CA ARG A 123 8.57 -31.97 2.95
C ARG A 123 7.15 -31.51 2.68
N ARG A 124 6.51 -30.91 3.70
CA ARG A 124 5.15 -30.37 3.60
C ARG A 124 5.08 -29.29 2.53
N ASP A 125 5.99 -28.33 2.58
CA ASP A 125 6.04 -27.19 1.66
C ASP A 125 6.36 -27.62 0.24
N SER A 126 7.26 -28.59 0.05
CA SER A 126 7.54 -29.20 -1.27
C SER A 126 6.30 -29.86 -1.87
N ILE A 127 5.50 -30.57 -1.07
CA ILE A 127 4.26 -31.20 -1.54
C ILE A 127 3.24 -30.13 -1.92
N ILE A 128 3.03 -29.13 -1.05
CA ILE A 128 2.07 -28.04 -1.25
C ILE A 128 2.44 -27.25 -2.51
N THR A 129 3.70 -26.84 -2.67
CA THR A 129 4.19 -26.09 -3.84
C THR A 129 3.91 -26.86 -5.16
N LYS A 130 4.20 -28.15 -5.19
CA LYS A 130 3.92 -28.98 -6.37
C LYS A 130 2.42 -29.09 -6.68
N ARG A 131 1.61 -29.20 -5.64
CA ARG A 131 0.15 -29.27 -5.81
C ARG A 131 -0.45 -27.94 -6.23
N ILE A 132 0.00 -26.82 -5.65
CA ILE A 132 -0.40 -25.49 -6.09
C ILE A 132 -0.17 -25.38 -7.59
N ALA A 133 1.05 -25.64 -8.09
CA ALA A 133 1.35 -25.56 -9.51
C ALA A 133 0.48 -26.50 -10.39
N ALA A 134 0.17 -27.70 -9.90
CA ALA A 134 -0.69 -28.64 -10.61
C ALA A 134 -2.15 -28.16 -10.67
N VAL A 135 -2.68 -27.67 -9.55
CA VAL A 135 -4.06 -27.20 -9.46
C VAL A 135 -4.22 -25.87 -10.22
N GLU A 136 -3.25 -24.94 -10.15
CA GLU A 136 -3.28 -23.72 -10.96
C GLU A 136 -3.36 -24.05 -12.44
N LYS A 137 -2.60 -25.02 -12.92
CA LYS A 137 -2.66 -25.49 -14.32
C LYS A 137 -4.02 -26.12 -14.66
N GLU A 138 -4.65 -26.85 -13.73
CA GLU A 138 -5.99 -27.43 -13.90
C GLU A 138 -7.05 -26.34 -14.07
N TYR A 139 -6.92 -25.23 -13.33
CA TYR A 139 -7.91 -24.14 -13.31
C TYR A 139 -7.67 -23.08 -14.40
N ALA A 140 -6.49 -22.98 -14.97
CA ALA A 140 -6.18 -22.12 -16.12
C ALA A 140 -6.70 -22.76 -17.42
N THR A 141 -8.02 -22.78 -17.60
CA THR A 141 -8.71 -23.54 -18.65
C THR A 141 -8.73 -22.86 -20.03
N ALA A 142 -8.34 -21.60 -20.12
CA ALA A 142 -8.29 -20.82 -21.36
C ALA A 142 -7.02 -19.96 -21.42
N THR A 143 -6.53 -19.68 -22.62
CA THR A 143 -5.25 -18.96 -22.85
C THR A 143 -5.23 -17.53 -22.32
N HIS A 144 -6.39 -16.94 -22.03
CA HIS A 144 -6.52 -15.59 -21.46
C HIS A 144 -6.82 -15.59 -19.96
N LEU A 145 -6.97 -16.79 -19.35
CA LEU A 145 -7.23 -16.94 -17.92
C LEU A 145 -6.00 -17.52 -17.22
N ASP A 146 -5.65 -16.91 -16.10
CA ASP A 146 -4.67 -17.41 -15.16
C ASP A 146 -5.37 -17.92 -13.90
N ALA A 147 -4.72 -18.79 -13.16
CA ALA A 147 -5.16 -19.23 -11.84
C ALA A 147 -4.07 -18.92 -10.82
N MET A 148 -4.46 -18.36 -9.71
CA MET A 148 -3.55 -18.02 -8.62
C MET A 148 -4.09 -18.57 -7.30
N ILE A 149 -3.31 -19.45 -6.66
CA ILE A 149 -3.66 -20.03 -5.36
C ILE A 149 -2.91 -19.29 -4.25
N LYS A 150 -3.66 -18.86 -3.25
CA LYS A 150 -3.11 -18.20 -2.06
C LYS A 150 -3.48 -18.96 -0.79
N PRO A 151 -2.57 -18.98 0.21
CA PRO A 151 -2.88 -19.47 1.54
C PRO A 151 -3.75 -18.47 2.31
N TYR A 152 -4.67 -18.98 3.11
CA TYR A 152 -5.51 -18.24 4.04
C TYR A 152 -5.43 -18.90 5.42
N PHE A 153 -5.66 -18.10 6.48
CA PHE A 153 -5.56 -18.58 7.85
C PHE A 153 -4.23 -19.28 8.13
N GLU A 154 -3.14 -18.61 7.80
CA GLU A 154 -1.76 -19.14 7.95
C GLU A 154 -1.54 -20.51 7.24
N GLY A 155 -2.14 -20.69 6.06
CA GLY A 155 -2.02 -21.94 5.29
C GLY A 155 -2.87 -23.10 5.79
N ASN A 156 -3.90 -22.83 6.61
CA ASN A 156 -4.92 -23.81 6.97
C ASN A 156 -6.04 -23.94 5.91
N GLN A 157 -6.13 -22.97 5.01
CA GLN A 157 -6.99 -23.02 3.84
C GLN A 157 -6.25 -22.51 2.60
N TYR A 158 -6.69 -22.97 1.44
CA TYR A 158 -6.18 -22.54 0.14
C TYR A 158 -7.33 -22.20 -0.78
N TRP A 159 -7.23 -21.02 -1.41
CA TRP A 159 -8.24 -20.54 -2.34
C TRP A 159 -7.59 -20.23 -3.68
N VAL A 160 -8.21 -20.70 -4.76
CA VAL A 160 -7.85 -20.33 -6.12
C VAL A 160 -8.67 -19.12 -6.55
N ALA A 161 -8.01 -18.15 -7.16
CA ALA A 161 -8.63 -17.06 -7.90
C ALA A 161 -8.37 -17.28 -9.39
N ILE A 162 -9.42 -17.35 -10.19
CA ILE A 162 -9.34 -17.33 -11.64
C ILE A 162 -9.28 -15.87 -12.05
N THR A 163 -8.24 -15.49 -12.77
CA THR A 163 -7.93 -14.10 -13.10
C THR A 163 -7.85 -13.88 -14.60
N GLU A 164 -8.14 -12.67 -15.02
CA GLU A 164 -7.95 -12.21 -16.39
C GLU A 164 -7.24 -10.86 -16.37
N THR A 165 -6.05 -10.79 -17.00
CA THR A 165 -5.14 -9.64 -16.91
C THR A 165 -5.00 -8.91 -18.23
N PHE A 166 -5.45 -7.66 -18.27
CA PHE A 166 -5.32 -6.75 -19.41
C PHE A 166 -4.04 -5.94 -19.34
N ARG A 167 -3.40 -5.73 -20.51
CA ARG A 167 -2.11 -5.05 -20.65
C ARG A 167 -2.16 -3.76 -21.46
N ASP A 168 -3.23 -3.50 -22.23
CA ASP A 168 -3.46 -2.19 -22.84
C ASP A 168 -4.33 -1.35 -21.90
N VAL A 169 -3.67 -0.54 -21.10
CA VAL A 169 -4.31 0.38 -20.14
C VAL A 169 -3.87 1.80 -20.49
N ARG A 170 -4.82 2.73 -20.57
CA ARG A 170 -4.54 4.10 -21.01
C ARG A 170 -4.99 5.11 -19.97
N LEU A 171 -4.19 6.15 -19.78
CA LEU A 171 -4.51 7.31 -18.94
C LEU A 171 -5.59 8.15 -19.64
N VAL A 172 -6.65 8.48 -18.91
CA VAL A 172 -7.80 9.27 -19.38
C VAL A 172 -7.87 10.61 -18.65
N GLY A 173 -7.68 10.60 -17.32
CA GLY A 173 -7.74 11.81 -16.49
C GLY A 173 -6.81 11.72 -15.29
N PHE A 174 -6.12 12.82 -15.01
CA PHE A 174 -5.21 12.95 -13.89
C PHE A 174 -5.20 14.41 -13.41
N PRO A 175 -5.76 14.72 -12.24
CA PRO A 175 -5.73 16.07 -11.71
C PRO A 175 -4.30 16.49 -11.34
N PRO A 176 -3.96 17.80 -11.38
CA PRO A 176 -2.66 18.28 -10.95
C PRO A 176 -2.41 17.98 -9.47
N ASN A 177 -1.12 17.97 -9.06
CA ASN A 177 -0.72 17.71 -7.67
C ASN A 177 -1.42 18.64 -6.66
N GLY A 178 -1.69 19.89 -7.02
CA GLY A 178 -2.44 20.83 -6.18
C GLY A 178 -3.91 20.41 -5.90
N ILE A 179 -4.37 19.31 -6.49
CA ILE A 179 -5.65 18.63 -6.19
C ILE A 179 -5.36 17.19 -5.72
N GLY A 180 -4.68 16.38 -6.57
CA GLY A 180 -4.50 14.95 -6.37
C GLY A 180 -3.50 14.57 -5.28
N ALA A 181 -2.62 15.50 -4.89
CA ALA A 181 -1.62 15.34 -3.83
C ALA A 181 -1.58 16.53 -2.87
N PHE A 182 -2.68 17.30 -2.77
CA PHE A 182 -2.79 18.45 -1.86
C PHE A 182 -2.52 18.04 -0.42
N GLY A 183 -1.77 18.86 0.33
CA GLY A 183 -1.34 18.59 1.69
C GLY A 183 -0.07 17.71 1.80
N GLY A 184 0.31 17.05 0.70
CA GLY A 184 1.54 16.26 0.60
C GLY A 184 1.77 15.32 1.80
N ASP A 185 3.02 15.26 2.29
CA ASP A 185 3.36 14.44 3.47
C ASP A 185 2.89 15.05 4.80
N VAL A 186 2.49 16.32 4.83
CA VAL A 186 1.95 16.98 6.04
C VAL A 186 0.60 16.36 6.42
N GLU A 187 -0.31 16.23 5.46
CA GLU A 187 -1.62 15.62 5.68
C GLU A 187 -1.64 14.09 5.52
N ASN A 188 -0.55 13.46 5.08
CA ASN A 188 -0.46 12.01 4.94
C ASN A 188 -0.69 11.32 6.30
N TRP A 189 -1.58 10.33 6.34
CA TRP A 189 -2.07 9.66 7.57
C TRP A 189 -2.80 10.59 8.55
N MET A 190 -3.29 11.75 8.10
CA MET A 190 -3.92 12.73 8.99
C MET A 190 -5.39 12.93 8.65
N TRP A 191 -6.14 13.36 9.65
CA TRP A 191 -7.47 13.91 9.49
C TRP A 191 -7.59 15.21 10.31
N PRO A 192 -8.17 16.31 9.78
CA PRO A 192 -8.86 16.46 8.48
C PRO A 192 -7.94 16.26 7.28
N ARG A 193 -8.51 15.81 6.16
CA ARG A 193 -7.82 15.54 4.91
C ARG A 193 -8.47 16.29 3.74
N HIS A 194 -7.67 16.95 2.90
CA HIS A 194 -8.15 17.84 1.86
C HIS A 194 -7.72 17.42 0.44
N THR A 195 -7.18 16.23 0.31
CA THR A 195 -6.64 15.70 -0.94
C THR A 195 -7.75 15.10 -1.82
N GLY A 196 -7.80 15.48 -3.09
CA GLY A 196 -8.60 14.83 -4.12
C GLY A 196 -7.84 13.71 -4.82
N ASP A 197 -7.49 12.67 -4.07
CA ASP A 197 -6.60 11.59 -4.50
C ASP A 197 -7.33 10.62 -5.43
N PHE A 198 -7.47 11.00 -6.71
CA PHE A 198 -8.06 10.14 -7.74
C PHE A 198 -7.36 10.28 -9.10
N SER A 199 -7.50 9.27 -9.95
CA SER A 199 -7.09 9.26 -11.35
C SER A 199 -7.96 8.32 -12.17
N ILE A 200 -8.01 8.54 -13.48
CA ILE A 200 -8.91 7.83 -14.39
C ILE A 200 -8.09 7.15 -15.48
N PHE A 201 -8.36 5.87 -15.66
CA PHE A 201 -7.78 5.05 -16.72
C PHE A 201 -8.86 4.32 -17.50
N ARG A 202 -8.48 3.71 -18.63
CA ARG A 202 -9.39 2.83 -19.38
C ARG A 202 -8.65 1.57 -19.79
N VAL A 203 -9.35 0.43 -19.68
CA VAL A 203 -8.91 -0.85 -20.21
C VAL A 203 -9.28 -0.93 -21.68
N TYR A 204 -8.34 -1.40 -22.49
CA TYR A 204 -8.53 -1.74 -23.89
C TYR A 204 -8.34 -3.23 -24.12
N ALA A 205 -9.09 -3.77 -25.09
CA ALA A 205 -9.13 -5.18 -25.42
C ALA A 205 -8.97 -5.40 -26.93
N GLY A 206 -8.62 -6.60 -27.31
CA GLY A 206 -8.63 -7.03 -28.69
C GLY A 206 -10.03 -7.03 -29.32
N ALA A 207 -10.13 -7.35 -30.58
CA ALA A 207 -11.40 -7.37 -31.32
C ALA A 207 -12.43 -8.37 -30.76
N ASP A 208 -11.95 -9.39 -30.06
CA ASP A 208 -12.76 -10.41 -29.37
C ASP A 208 -13.10 -10.05 -27.91
N ASN A 209 -12.85 -8.80 -27.50
CA ASN A 209 -13.00 -8.28 -26.13
C ASN A 209 -12.15 -9.00 -25.08
N ARG A 210 -11.00 -9.58 -25.47
CA ARG A 210 -10.07 -10.28 -24.59
C ARG A 210 -8.79 -9.50 -24.39
N PRO A 211 -8.00 -9.85 -23.33
CA PRO A 211 -6.70 -9.23 -23.10
C PRO A 211 -5.79 -9.28 -24.33
N ALA A 212 -5.23 -8.14 -24.66
CA ALA A 212 -4.27 -7.98 -25.74
C ALA A 212 -3.13 -7.06 -25.31
N ASP A 213 -1.98 -7.16 -25.96
CA ASP A 213 -0.93 -6.17 -25.86
C ASP A 213 -1.37 -4.88 -26.55
N TYR A 214 -0.70 -3.75 -26.22
CA TYR A 214 -1.03 -2.48 -26.80
C TYR A 214 -1.08 -2.52 -28.34
N SER A 215 -2.19 -2.06 -28.88
CA SER A 215 -2.38 -1.81 -30.31
C SER A 215 -3.32 -0.63 -30.52
N ALA A 216 -3.04 0.19 -31.56
CA ALA A 216 -3.95 1.25 -31.98
C ALA A 216 -5.30 0.71 -32.47
N ALA A 217 -5.40 -0.57 -32.84
CA ALA A 217 -6.63 -1.22 -33.27
C ALA A 217 -7.49 -1.75 -32.12
N ASN A 218 -6.94 -1.81 -30.88
CA ASN A 218 -7.70 -2.24 -29.72
C ASN A 218 -8.84 -1.27 -29.43
N LYS A 219 -9.91 -1.82 -28.85
CA LYS A 219 -11.12 -1.08 -28.49
C LYS A 219 -11.28 -1.03 -26.98
N PRO A 220 -12.01 -0.03 -26.43
CA PRO A 220 -12.39 -0.05 -25.02
C PRO A 220 -12.99 -1.40 -24.64
N TYR A 221 -12.53 -1.96 -23.52
CA TYR A 221 -13.05 -3.21 -22.98
C TYR A 221 -14.53 -3.05 -22.64
N HIS A 222 -15.38 -3.92 -23.17
CA HIS A 222 -16.79 -3.92 -22.85
C HIS A 222 -17.08 -4.83 -21.66
N THR A 223 -17.76 -4.28 -20.65
CA THR A 223 -18.20 -5.04 -19.46
C THR A 223 -19.67 -4.77 -19.14
N GLU A 224 -20.36 -5.80 -18.69
CA GLU A 224 -21.76 -5.71 -18.22
C GLU A 224 -21.82 -5.26 -16.74
N GLN A 225 -20.72 -5.41 -15.98
CA GLN A 225 -20.66 -5.06 -14.56
C GLN A 225 -19.74 -3.86 -14.34
N PHE A 226 -20.34 -2.79 -13.85
CA PHE A 226 -19.68 -1.56 -13.41
C PHE A 226 -20.47 -0.96 -12.25
N PHE A 227 -19.90 -0.01 -11.52
CA PHE A 227 -20.56 0.65 -10.40
C PHE A 227 -21.47 1.79 -10.88
N ASN A 228 -22.72 1.78 -10.45
CA ASN A 228 -23.58 2.94 -10.50
C ASN A 228 -23.08 3.97 -9.47
N ILE A 229 -23.07 5.25 -9.85
CA ILE A 229 -22.62 6.35 -9.00
C ILE A 229 -23.83 7.00 -8.32
N SER A 230 -23.73 7.22 -7.00
CA SER A 230 -24.73 7.95 -6.24
C SER A 230 -24.22 9.31 -5.80
N ILE A 231 -24.87 10.38 -6.25
CA ILE A 231 -24.62 11.77 -5.83
C ILE A 231 -25.59 12.24 -4.73
N ALA A 232 -26.45 11.36 -4.23
CA ALA A 232 -27.43 11.68 -3.19
C ALA A 232 -26.82 12.10 -1.84
N GLY A 233 -25.52 11.82 -1.68
CA GLY A 233 -24.80 12.07 -0.44
C GLY A 233 -25.05 10.99 0.62
N TYR A 234 -24.53 11.24 1.80
CA TYR A 234 -24.57 10.36 2.96
C TYR A 234 -24.51 11.19 4.25
N LYS A 235 -24.84 10.57 5.36
CA LYS A 235 -24.79 11.17 6.70
C LYS A 235 -24.10 10.24 7.69
N GLU A 236 -23.74 10.76 8.85
CA GLU A 236 -23.16 9.95 9.94
C GLU A 236 -24.12 8.82 10.32
N GLY A 237 -23.60 7.60 10.39
CA GLY A 237 -24.35 6.37 10.67
C GLY A 237 -24.80 5.60 9.42
N ASP A 238 -24.73 6.16 8.22
CA ASP A 238 -25.08 5.45 7.01
C ASP A 238 -24.11 4.28 6.74
N PHE A 239 -24.67 3.17 6.28
CA PHE A 239 -23.91 1.96 5.94
C PHE A 239 -22.92 2.22 4.80
N THR A 240 -21.70 1.67 4.94
CA THR A 240 -20.70 1.67 3.90
C THR A 240 -20.04 0.30 3.78
N MET A 241 -19.53 -0.01 2.59
CA MET A 241 -18.63 -1.13 2.36
C MET A 241 -17.50 -0.74 1.43
N VAL A 242 -16.30 -1.26 1.71
CA VAL A 242 -15.08 -1.10 0.89
C VAL A 242 -14.73 -2.45 0.31
N TYR A 243 -14.54 -2.52 -1.00
CA TYR A 243 -14.26 -3.74 -1.72
C TYR A 243 -12.95 -3.62 -2.48
N GLY A 244 -11.91 -4.41 -2.14
CA GLY A 244 -10.60 -4.24 -2.76
C GLY A 244 -9.59 -5.31 -2.38
N PHE A 245 -8.31 -4.98 -2.62
CA PHE A 245 -7.17 -5.88 -2.47
C PHE A 245 -6.24 -5.43 -1.33
N PRO A 246 -6.65 -5.58 -0.05
CA PRO A 246 -5.79 -5.23 1.09
C PRO A 246 -4.51 -6.07 1.09
N GLY A 247 -3.37 -5.43 1.34
CA GLY A 247 -2.05 -6.04 1.25
C GLY A 247 -1.77 -7.04 2.35
N THR A 248 -1.54 -6.58 3.58
CA THR A 248 -1.13 -7.45 4.69
C THR A 248 -1.67 -6.96 6.02
N THR A 249 -2.23 -7.88 6.80
CA THR A 249 -2.52 -7.73 8.24
C THR A 249 -1.95 -8.93 9.00
N LYS A 250 -1.83 -8.81 10.32
CA LYS A 250 -1.35 -9.86 11.23
C LYS A 250 -2.14 -9.80 12.53
N GLU A 251 -3.45 -10.04 12.47
CA GLU A 251 -4.34 -9.91 13.63
C GLU A 251 -4.27 -11.13 14.56
N TYR A 252 -3.88 -12.30 14.05
CA TYR A 252 -3.91 -13.57 14.76
C TYR A 252 -2.57 -14.01 15.37
N ILE A 253 -1.53 -13.19 15.24
CA ILE A 253 -0.20 -13.45 15.82
C ILE A 253 -0.23 -13.54 17.36
N SER A 254 0.79 -14.12 17.93
CA SER A 254 0.98 -14.21 19.38
C SER A 254 1.33 -12.86 20.02
N SER A 255 1.21 -12.78 21.36
CA SER A 255 1.69 -11.63 22.13
C SER A 255 3.20 -11.44 22.01
N TYR A 256 3.95 -12.52 21.78
CA TYR A 256 5.40 -12.48 21.62
C TYR A 256 5.78 -11.74 20.34
N GLU A 257 5.15 -12.06 19.20
CA GLU A 257 5.36 -11.37 17.94
C GLU A 257 4.84 -9.93 17.97
N LEU A 258 3.69 -9.69 18.60
CA LEU A 258 3.18 -8.32 18.77
C LEU A 258 4.18 -7.47 19.58
N LYS A 259 4.85 -8.06 20.59
CA LYS A 259 5.91 -7.41 21.36
C LYS A 259 7.10 -7.02 20.47
N GLU A 260 7.50 -7.87 19.53
CA GLU A 260 8.58 -7.53 18.57
C GLU A 260 8.26 -6.24 17.80
N VAL A 261 7.04 -6.10 17.30
CA VAL A 261 6.60 -4.90 16.57
C VAL A 261 6.57 -3.69 17.50
N TYR A 262 5.80 -3.80 18.55
CA TYR A 262 5.42 -2.72 19.44
C TYR A 262 6.56 -2.20 20.33
N ALA A 263 7.50 -3.07 20.75
CA ALA A 263 8.55 -2.74 21.69
C ALA A 263 9.96 -2.71 21.07
N VAL A 264 10.15 -3.27 19.88
CA VAL A 264 11.48 -3.39 19.26
C VAL A 264 11.51 -2.70 17.88
N THR A 265 10.84 -3.25 16.88
CA THR A 265 11.06 -2.82 15.49
C THR A 265 10.54 -1.42 15.21
N ASP A 266 9.32 -1.10 15.64
CA ASP A 266 8.74 0.22 15.41
C ASP A 266 9.44 1.33 16.23
N PRO A 267 9.72 1.17 17.54
CA PRO A 267 10.44 2.19 18.29
C PRO A 267 11.84 2.50 17.75
N ILE A 268 12.59 1.48 17.33
CA ILE A 268 13.92 1.67 16.72
C ILE A 268 13.79 2.42 15.39
N SER A 269 12.83 2.02 14.55
CA SER A 269 12.58 2.66 13.26
C SER A 269 12.14 4.12 13.43
N ILE A 270 11.24 4.39 14.37
CA ILE A 270 10.79 5.75 14.69
C ILE A 270 11.97 6.61 15.13
N ALA A 271 12.79 6.11 16.07
CA ALA A 271 13.92 6.86 16.61
C ALA A 271 15.00 7.15 15.54
N ALA A 272 15.35 6.17 14.70
CA ALA A 272 16.31 6.34 13.62
C ALA A 272 15.80 7.33 12.55
N ARG A 273 14.54 7.19 12.14
CA ARG A 273 13.94 8.06 11.13
C ARG A 273 13.70 9.47 11.64
N THR A 274 13.36 9.67 12.92
CA THR A 274 13.29 10.99 13.53
C THR A 274 14.64 11.71 13.36
N ARG A 275 15.75 11.09 13.78
CA ARG A 275 17.10 11.65 13.65
C ARG A 275 17.44 12.03 12.20
N LYS A 276 17.10 11.14 11.26
CA LYS A 276 17.34 11.36 9.83
C LYS A 276 16.49 12.51 9.27
N LEU A 277 15.22 12.56 9.60
CA LEU A 277 14.29 13.60 9.16
C LEU A 277 14.65 14.97 9.73
N ASP A 278 15.12 15.04 10.98
CA ASP A 278 15.58 16.29 11.61
C ASP A 278 16.77 16.88 10.84
N VAL A 279 17.79 16.03 10.52
CA VAL A 279 18.94 16.45 9.72
C VAL A 279 18.50 16.94 8.33
N TRP A 280 17.69 16.14 7.63
CA TRP A 280 17.21 16.51 6.30
C TRP A 280 16.38 17.79 6.32
N THR A 281 15.47 17.96 7.26
CA THR A 281 14.63 19.16 7.38
C THR A 281 15.47 20.41 7.56
N LYS A 282 16.51 20.36 8.39
CA LYS A 282 17.46 21.46 8.58
C LYS A 282 18.16 21.86 7.26
N HIS A 283 18.78 20.88 6.59
CA HIS A 283 19.50 21.13 5.35
C HIS A 283 18.58 21.59 4.20
N MET A 284 17.36 21.04 4.13
CA MET A 284 16.34 21.45 3.16
C MET A 284 15.84 22.88 3.39
N HIS A 285 15.75 23.31 4.65
CA HIS A 285 15.41 24.69 4.99
C HIS A 285 16.52 25.65 4.54
N ASP A 286 17.79 25.28 4.69
CA ASP A 286 18.94 26.14 4.44
C ASP A 286 19.28 26.22 2.93
N SER A 287 18.81 25.27 2.09
CA SER A 287 19.18 25.21 0.68
C SER A 287 18.03 24.69 -0.21
N ARG A 288 17.64 25.51 -1.22
CA ARG A 288 16.65 25.11 -2.23
C ARG A 288 17.11 23.92 -3.08
N ASP A 289 18.40 23.81 -3.38
CA ASP A 289 18.95 22.66 -4.11
C ASP A 289 18.78 21.35 -3.31
N ILE A 290 19.12 21.38 -2.00
CA ILE A 290 18.93 20.24 -1.11
C ILE A 290 17.43 19.93 -0.95
N PHE A 291 16.58 20.95 -0.85
CA PHE A 291 15.13 20.76 -0.81
C PHE A 291 14.65 19.94 -2.01
N LEU A 292 15.05 20.28 -3.23
CA LEU A 292 14.64 19.56 -4.44
C LEU A 292 15.17 18.12 -4.47
N LYS A 293 16.41 17.90 -4.02
CA LYS A 293 17.03 16.56 -3.96
C LYS A 293 16.37 15.63 -2.94
N TYR A 294 15.91 16.15 -1.81
CA TYR A 294 15.48 15.35 -0.67
C TYR A 294 13.96 15.28 -0.47
N THR A 295 13.15 16.10 -1.13
CA THR A 295 11.68 16.12 -0.95
C THR A 295 11.04 14.73 -1.09
N SER A 296 11.31 14.03 -2.18
CA SER A 296 10.75 12.69 -2.41
C SER A 296 11.28 11.64 -1.41
N LYS A 297 12.57 11.71 -1.08
CA LYS A 297 13.17 10.80 -0.09
C LYS A 297 12.57 11.06 1.30
N ARG A 298 12.41 12.33 1.67
CA ARG A 298 11.81 12.73 2.95
C ARG A 298 10.37 12.22 3.06
N ALA A 299 9.56 12.41 2.03
CA ALA A 299 8.18 11.92 1.99
C ALA A 299 8.12 10.39 2.18
N SER A 300 8.98 9.63 1.50
CA SER A 300 9.09 8.18 1.63
C SER A 300 9.47 7.72 3.05
N VAL A 301 10.46 8.37 3.66
CA VAL A 301 10.89 8.06 5.04
C VAL A 301 9.83 8.46 6.06
N ALA A 302 9.20 9.63 5.90
CA ALA A 302 8.16 10.14 6.77
C ALA A 302 6.88 9.29 6.72
N ASN A 303 6.57 8.70 5.56
CA ASN A 303 5.40 7.82 5.41
C ASN A 303 5.43 6.63 6.39
N GLY A 304 6.52 5.87 6.41
CA GLY A 304 6.69 4.77 7.37
C GLY A 304 6.82 5.27 8.82
N TRP A 305 7.54 6.37 9.03
CA TRP A 305 7.73 6.99 10.35
C TRP A 305 6.40 7.38 11.01
N LYS A 306 5.48 8.03 10.29
CA LYS A 306 4.14 8.36 10.79
C LYS A 306 3.30 7.11 11.05
N LYS A 307 3.33 6.15 10.09
CA LYS A 307 2.58 4.89 10.24
C LYS A 307 2.94 4.18 11.55
N TRP A 308 4.21 3.95 11.81
CA TRP A 308 4.67 3.25 13.02
C TRP A 308 4.38 4.02 14.31
N GLN A 309 4.46 5.35 14.29
CA GLN A 309 4.01 6.14 15.45
C GLN A 309 2.54 5.88 15.76
N GLY A 310 1.70 5.90 14.74
CA GLY A 310 0.28 5.59 14.89
C GLY A 310 0.03 4.16 15.38
N GLU A 311 0.76 3.19 14.85
CA GLU A 311 0.68 1.78 15.30
C GLU A 311 1.01 1.65 16.78
N VAL A 312 2.14 2.18 17.22
CA VAL A 312 2.56 2.14 18.63
C VAL A 312 1.55 2.86 19.54
N LEU A 313 1.09 4.04 19.13
CA LEU A 313 0.10 4.81 19.90
C LEU A 313 -1.24 4.08 19.97
N GLY A 314 -1.73 3.57 18.85
CA GLY A 314 -3.00 2.87 18.78
C GLY A 314 -3.00 1.55 19.55
N LEU A 315 -1.92 0.75 19.42
CA LEU A 315 -1.76 -0.50 20.18
C LEU A 315 -1.71 -0.24 21.69
N LYS A 316 -1.03 0.84 22.13
CA LYS A 316 -1.00 1.27 23.55
C LYS A 316 -2.39 1.69 24.04
N ALA A 317 -3.02 2.62 23.32
CA ALA A 317 -4.31 3.17 23.71
C ALA A 317 -5.43 2.12 23.79
N ASN A 318 -5.29 1.02 23.03
CA ASN A 318 -6.24 -0.11 23.03
C ASN A 318 -5.86 -1.25 23.98
N ASP A 319 -4.78 -1.12 24.73
CA ASP A 319 -4.25 -2.21 25.54
C ASP A 319 -4.14 -3.52 24.76
N ALA A 320 -3.59 -3.44 23.54
CA ALA A 320 -3.49 -4.58 22.63
C ALA A 320 -2.72 -5.76 23.25
N MET A 321 -1.64 -5.47 23.99
CA MET A 321 -0.87 -6.47 24.70
C MET A 321 -1.68 -7.15 25.81
N GLY A 322 -2.39 -6.39 26.64
CA GLY A 322 -3.24 -6.94 27.69
C GLY A 322 -4.36 -7.82 27.12
N LYS A 323 -5.00 -7.40 26.05
CA LYS A 323 -6.03 -8.18 25.34
C LYS A 323 -5.47 -9.51 24.81
N LYS A 324 -4.28 -9.49 24.17
CA LYS A 324 -3.62 -10.71 23.67
C LYS A 324 -3.24 -11.65 24.80
N LEU A 325 -2.60 -11.15 25.85
CA LEU A 325 -2.22 -11.95 27.03
C LEU A 325 -3.45 -12.56 27.73
N ALA A 326 -4.55 -11.82 27.84
CA ALA A 326 -5.79 -12.34 28.40
C ALA A 326 -6.39 -13.46 27.55
N TYR A 327 -6.37 -13.29 26.22
CA TYR A 327 -6.79 -14.33 25.28
C TYR A 327 -5.90 -15.59 25.38
N GLU A 328 -4.59 -15.44 25.38
CA GLU A 328 -3.62 -16.52 25.46
C GLU A 328 -3.70 -17.29 26.80
N LYS A 329 -3.98 -16.59 27.90
CA LYS A 329 -4.27 -17.25 29.19
C LYS A 329 -5.49 -18.17 29.07
N GLY A 330 -6.57 -17.71 28.48
CA GLY A 330 -7.76 -18.51 28.22
C GLY A 330 -7.52 -19.64 27.20
N PHE A 331 -6.70 -19.37 26.18
CA PHE A 331 -6.27 -20.37 25.20
C PHE A 331 -5.48 -21.50 25.86
N GLN A 332 -4.49 -21.21 26.70
CA GLN A 332 -3.70 -22.22 27.38
C GLN A 332 -4.53 -23.06 28.37
N GLN A 333 -5.51 -22.44 29.04
CA GLN A 333 -6.43 -23.18 29.93
C GLN A 333 -7.32 -24.14 29.13
N TRP A 334 -7.76 -23.75 27.95
CA TRP A 334 -8.50 -24.62 27.04
C TRP A 334 -7.60 -25.71 26.47
N ALA A 335 -6.43 -25.39 25.95
CA ALA A 335 -5.48 -26.32 25.36
C ALA A 335 -5.11 -27.48 26.34
N ASN A 336 -4.90 -27.14 27.62
CA ASN A 336 -4.57 -28.12 28.66
C ASN A 336 -5.71 -29.13 28.94
N LYS A 337 -6.95 -28.78 28.57
CA LYS A 337 -8.15 -29.63 28.87
C LYS A 337 -8.69 -30.34 27.63
N ASP A 338 -8.53 -29.75 26.45
CA ASP A 338 -9.10 -30.25 25.20
C ASP A 338 -8.24 -31.38 24.60
N LYS A 339 -8.81 -32.58 24.57
CA LYS A 339 -8.13 -33.77 24.01
C LYS A 339 -8.21 -33.83 22.46
N THR A 340 -9.01 -32.98 21.83
CA THR A 340 -9.15 -32.97 20.38
C THR A 340 -8.05 -32.20 19.67
N ALA A 341 -7.32 -31.34 20.40
CA ALA A 341 -6.21 -30.55 19.89
C ALA A 341 -4.95 -30.67 20.79
N PRO A 342 -4.39 -31.86 20.96
CA PRO A 342 -3.25 -32.07 21.85
C PRO A 342 -2.00 -31.29 21.44
N PHE A 343 -1.87 -30.93 20.15
CA PHE A 343 -0.79 -30.10 19.62
C PHE A 343 -0.82 -28.67 20.15
N ALA A 344 -1.96 -28.20 20.67
CA ALA A 344 -2.09 -26.82 21.17
C ALA A 344 -1.42 -26.60 22.53
N ASN A 345 -1.10 -27.68 23.29
CA ASN A 345 -0.58 -27.57 24.67
C ASN A 345 0.77 -26.86 24.76
N SER A 346 1.66 -27.08 23.79
CA SER A 346 3.04 -26.56 23.79
C SER A 346 3.23 -25.31 22.98
N LEU A 347 2.24 -24.95 22.13
CA LEU A 347 2.40 -23.89 21.12
C LEU A 347 2.92 -22.57 21.70
N LEU A 348 2.26 -22.01 22.72
CA LEU A 348 2.66 -20.73 23.30
C LEU A 348 4.05 -20.80 23.92
N ALA A 349 4.41 -21.93 24.50
CA ALA A 349 5.76 -22.13 25.09
C ALA A 349 6.83 -22.23 23.99
N GLU A 350 6.52 -22.89 22.86
CA GLU A 350 7.41 -23.01 21.72
C GLU A 350 7.58 -21.65 21.01
N MET A 351 6.49 -20.92 20.79
CA MET A 351 6.53 -19.57 20.23
C MET A 351 7.37 -18.64 21.11
N LYS A 352 7.15 -18.67 22.43
CA LYS A 352 7.95 -17.90 23.37
C LYS A 352 9.44 -18.23 23.27
N SER A 353 9.77 -19.51 23.27
CA SER A 353 11.17 -19.96 23.21
C SER A 353 11.85 -19.53 21.89
N ALA A 354 11.14 -19.62 20.78
CA ALA A 354 11.64 -19.20 19.47
C ALA A 354 11.88 -17.68 19.45
N THR A 355 10.92 -16.90 19.94
CA THR A 355 11.02 -15.43 19.99
C THR A 355 12.13 -14.98 20.94
N ASP A 356 12.19 -15.52 22.17
CA ASP A 356 13.25 -15.17 23.13
C ASP A 356 14.65 -15.41 22.55
N ALA A 357 14.83 -16.48 21.76
CA ALA A 357 16.10 -16.77 21.09
C ALA A 357 16.42 -15.81 19.93
N ALA A 358 15.40 -15.32 19.23
CA ALA A 358 15.53 -14.41 18.09
C ALA A 358 15.59 -12.92 18.48
N ASP A 359 14.99 -12.52 19.61
CA ASP A 359 14.91 -11.12 20.08
C ASP A 359 16.23 -10.34 19.95
N PRO A 360 17.42 -10.86 20.39
CA PRO A 360 18.67 -10.12 20.26
C PRO A 360 19.11 -9.89 18.81
N LEU A 361 18.77 -10.84 17.92
CA LEU A 361 19.10 -10.75 16.50
C LEU A 361 18.16 -9.79 15.79
N ILE A 362 16.86 -9.82 16.11
CA ILE A 362 15.86 -8.88 15.60
C ILE A 362 16.23 -7.46 16.00
N TYR A 363 16.57 -7.24 17.26
CA TYR A 363 17.05 -5.95 17.78
C TYR A 363 18.28 -5.45 16.98
N GLN A 364 19.29 -6.29 16.87
CA GLN A 364 20.51 -5.93 16.15
C GLN A 364 20.25 -5.65 14.65
N GLU A 365 19.46 -6.51 13.99
CA GLU A 365 19.14 -6.33 12.57
C GLU A 365 18.35 -5.06 12.31
N GLN A 366 17.45 -4.66 13.22
CA GLN A 366 16.69 -3.44 13.07
C GLN A 366 17.59 -2.19 13.14
N TYR A 367 18.56 -2.17 14.07
CA TYR A 367 19.58 -1.12 14.11
C TYR A 367 20.49 -1.15 12.86
N ASN A 368 20.90 -2.32 12.39
CA ASN A 368 21.67 -2.45 11.17
C ASN A 368 20.94 -1.85 9.96
N LYS A 369 19.65 -2.10 9.84
CA LYS A 369 18.82 -1.58 8.75
C LYS A 369 18.58 -0.08 8.84
N GLU A 370 18.11 0.40 9.98
CA GLU A 370 17.63 1.79 10.11
C GLU A 370 18.78 2.77 10.44
N ALA A 371 19.74 2.39 11.28
CA ALA A 371 20.83 3.28 11.66
C ALA A 371 22.03 3.16 10.71
N VAL A 372 22.53 1.94 10.42
CA VAL A 372 23.75 1.80 9.61
C VAL A 372 23.44 1.92 8.13
N LEU A 373 22.57 1.03 7.60
CA LEU A 373 22.13 1.05 6.20
C LEU A 373 21.14 2.17 5.89
N GLY A 374 20.71 2.94 6.90
CA GLY A 374 20.00 4.20 6.75
C GLY A 374 20.86 5.32 6.19
N ILE A 375 22.21 5.20 6.23
CA ILE A 375 23.18 6.17 5.72
C ILE A 375 23.40 5.92 4.24
N GLU A 376 23.17 6.91 3.38
CA GLU A 376 23.18 6.74 1.92
C GLU A 376 24.57 6.34 1.39
N LEU A 377 25.64 6.91 1.92
CA LEU A 377 27.01 6.56 1.54
C LEU A 377 27.33 5.08 1.84
N ILE A 378 26.91 4.56 2.99
CA ILE A 378 27.14 3.17 3.36
C ILE A 378 26.35 2.23 2.43
N GLN A 379 25.11 2.60 2.07
CA GLN A 379 24.33 1.84 1.09
C GLN A 379 25.04 1.76 -0.28
N GLN A 380 25.79 2.81 -0.67
CA GLN A 380 26.58 2.79 -1.91
C GLN A 380 27.72 1.77 -1.89
N GLY A 381 28.10 1.23 -0.73
CA GLY A 381 28.97 0.06 -0.63
C GLY A 381 28.48 -1.11 -1.46
N ALA A 382 27.18 -1.36 -1.52
CA ALA A 382 26.58 -2.38 -2.40
C ALA A 382 26.81 -2.10 -3.90
N SER A 383 26.90 -0.84 -4.31
CA SER A 383 27.24 -0.46 -5.68
C SER A 383 28.74 -0.61 -5.95
N LEU A 384 29.58 -0.36 -4.95
CA LEU A 384 31.02 -0.62 -5.03
C LEU A 384 31.31 -2.14 -5.21
N GLU A 385 30.50 -3.03 -4.66
CA GLU A 385 30.58 -4.49 -4.93
C GLU A 385 30.50 -4.81 -6.43
N ARG A 386 29.63 -4.11 -7.16
CA ARG A 386 29.51 -4.27 -8.62
C ARG A 386 30.76 -3.79 -9.35
N LEU A 387 31.42 -2.75 -8.85
CA LEU A 387 32.70 -2.31 -9.38
C LEU A 387 33.79 -3.34 -9.10
N ILE A 388 33.83 -3.93 -7.90
CA ILE A 388 34.78 -5.01 -7.55
C ILE A 388 34.61 -6.21 -8.50
N ALA A 389 33.35 -6.57 -8.83
CA ALA A 389 33.07 -7.65 -9.80
C ALA A 389 33.71 -7.41 -11.17
N CYS A 390 33.85 -6.16 -11.63
CA CYS A 390 34.55 -5.81 -12.87
C CYS A 390 36.04 -6.12 -12.81
N PHE A 391 36.66 -6.07 -11.63
CA PHE A 391 38.07 -6.41 -11.45
C PHE A 391 38.33 -7.90 -11.32
N ARG A 392 37.33 -8.67 -10.86
CA ARG A 392 37.40 -10.15 -10.79
C ARG A 392 37.22 -10.81 -12.15
N SER A 393 36.81 -10.07 -13.18
CA SER A 393 36.60 -10.58 -14.53
C SER A 393 37.86 -10.41 -15.39
N ASN A 394 38.11 -11.37 -16.34
CA ASN A 394 39.23 -11.35 -17.29
C ASN A 394 39.00 -10.30 -18.40
N LEU A 395 38.95 -9.03 -18.04
CA LEU A 395 38.81 -7.93 -18.99
C LEU A 395 40.15 -7.26 -19.26
N THR A 396 40.37 -6.78 -20.50
CA THR A 396 41.45 -5.83 -20.79
C THR A 396 41.19 -4.52 -20.02
N ASP A 397 42.25 -3.73 -19.82
CA ASP A 397 42.07 -2.44 -19.08
C ASP A 397 41.10 -1.50 -19.78
N SER A 398 41.09 -1.45 -21.12
CA SER A 398 40.11 -0.66 -21.89
C SER A 398 38.69 -1.16 -21.67
N ALA A 399 38.44 -2.47 -21.82
CA ALA A 399 37.11 -3.04 -21.56
C ALA A 399 36.65 -2.88 -20.12
N ARG A 400 37.59 -2.92 -19.17
CA ARG A 400 37.33 -2.66 -17.75
C ARG A 400 36.87 -1.22 -17.53
N VAL A 401 37.58 -0.24 -18.06
CA VAL A 401 37.22 1.20 -17.99
C VAL A 401 35.81 1.42 -18.55
N ASP A 402 35.49 0.83 -19.70
CA ASP A 402 34.15 0.95 -20.32
C ASP A 402 33.06 0.29 -19.47
N THR A 403 33.36 -0.85 -18.85
CA THR A 403 32.40 -1.53 -17.94
C THR A 403 32.19 -0.72 -16.66
N LEU A 404 33.23 -0.21 -16.05
CA LEU A 404 33.15 0.67 -14.88
C LEU A 404 32.32 1.91 -15.19
N ARG A 405 32.55 2.56 -16.33
CA ARG A 405 31.75 3.73 -16.76
C ARG A 405 30.27 3.39 -16.88
N LYS A 406 29.90 2.22 -17.44
CA LYS A 406 28.50 1.76 -17.53
C LYS A 406 27.87 1.55 -16.15
N VAL A 407 28.60 0.92 -15.22
CA VAL A 407 28.13 0.72 -13.84
C VAL A 407 27.91 2.08 -13.15
N ILE A 408 28.87 3.01 -13.28
CA ILE A 408 28.78 4.35 -12.68
C ILE A 408 27.65 5.16 -13.33
N ALA A 409 27.47 5.08 -14.63
CA ALA A 409 26.34 5.70 -15.34
C ALA A 409 24.97 5.23 -14.78
N GLY A 410 24.88 3.96 -14.38
CA GLY A 410 23.71 3.42 -13.69
C GLY A 410 23.45 4.04 -12.30
N MET A 411 24.45 4.71 -11.70
CA MET A 411 24.31 5.42 -10.42
C MET A 411 23.97 6.91 -10.60
N ALA A 412 23.80 7.40 -11.83
CA ALA A 412 23.58 8.82 -12.11
C ALA A 412 22.35 9.40 -11.38
N TRP A 413 21.26 8.61 -11.30
CA TRP A 413 20.04 9.03 -10.57
C TRP A 413 20.32 9.23 -9.07
N PHE A 414 21.13 8.38 -8.46
CA PHE A 414 21.54 8.52 -7.07
C PHE A 414 22.27 9.85 -6.86
N TYR A 415 23.33 10.12 -7.63
CA TYR A 415 24.12 11.33 -7.48
C TYR A 415 23.36 12.62 -7.84
N LYS A 416 22.39 12.55 -8.75
CA LYS A 416 21.48 13.68 -9.02
C LYS A 416 20.72 14.12 -7.77
N ASN A 417 20.39 13.18 -6.88
CA ASN A 417 19.57 13.38 -5.69
C ASN A 417 20.37 13.20 -4.38
N TYR A 418 21.69 13.31 -4.43
CA TYR A 418 22.59 13.11 -3.28
C TYR A 418 23.31 14.39 -2.91
N ASP A 419 23.49 14.60 -1.60
CA ASP A 419 24.34 15.64 -1.04
C ASP A 419 25.20 15.06 0.09
N ALA A 420 26.52 15.06 -0.12
CA ALA A 420 27.47 14.43 0.78
C ALA A 420 27.55 15.10 2.15
N ALA A 421 27.28 16.40 2.23
CA ALA A 421 27.31 17.14 3.51
C ALA A 421 26.08 16.78 4.36
N THR A 422 24.91 16.73 3.73
CA THR A 422 23.67 16.30 4.37
C THR A 422 23.77 14.84 4.87
N ASP A 423 24.26 13.93 4.03
CA ASP A 423 24.39 12.50 4.39
C ASP A 423 25.49 12.28 5.46
N ARG A 424 26.56 13.07 5.47
CA ARG A 424 27.55 13.07 6.55
C ARG A 424 26.93 13.43 7.90
N ASP A 425 26.07 14.43 7.95
CA ASP A 425 25.41 14.82 9.19
C ASP A 425 24.38 13.76 9.63
N VAL A 426 23.75 13.05 8.67
CA VAL A 426 22.96 11.83 8.93
C VAL A 426 23.85 10.73 9.52
N PHE A 427 25.04 10.49 8.93
CA PHE A 427 26.01 9.53 9.46
C PHE A 427 26.33 9.82 10.92
N ILE A 428 26.67 11.07 11.27
CA ILE A 428 26.98 11.48 12.64
C ILE A 428 25.83 11.11 13.58
N SER A 429 24.61 11.48 13.22
CA SER A 429 23.43 11.29 14.07
C SER A 429 23.07 9.81 14.25
N LEU A 430 23.07 9.03 13.16
CA LEU A 430 22.68 7.63 13.18
C LEU A 430 23.78 6.73 13.74
N MET A 431 25.04 7.00 13.46
CA MET A 431 26.16 6.24 14.04
C MET A 431 26.26 6.45 15.56
N GLN A 432 25.98 7.66 16.07
CA GLN A 432 25.86 7.87 17.52
C GLN A 432 24.80 6.96 18.11
N MET A 433 23.61 6.91 17.50
CA MET A 433 22.53 6.01 17.93
C MET A 433 22.95 4.54 17.90
N TYR A 434 23.68 4.13 16.86
CA TYR A 434 24.18 2.76 16.72
C TYR A 434 25.18 2.40 17.83
N PHE A 435 26.13 3.29 18.12
CA PHE A 435 27.10 3.08 19.22
C PHE A 435 26.44 3.05 20.59
N ASP A 436 25.47 3.92 20.83
CA ASP A 436 24.75 3.98 22.11
C ASP A 436 23.98 2.68 22.42
N ASN A 437 23.53 1.94 21.39
CA ASN A 437 22.63 0.80 21.56
C ASN A 437 23.22 -0.55 21.13
N CYS A 438 24.27 -0.59 20.30
CA CYS A 438 24.84 -1.81 19.73
C CYS A 438 26.34 -1.98 20.01
N ALA A 439 26.91 -1.27 20.98
CA ALA A 439 28.36 -1.27 21.27
C ALA A 439 28.97 -2.67 21.41
N GLU A 440 28.24 -3.60 22.02
CA GLU A 440 28.71 -4.97 22.24
C GLU A 440 28.63 -5.85 20.98
N THR A 441 27.58 -5.65 20.17
CA THR A 441 27.20 -6.53 19.04
C THR A 441 27.68 -6.03 17.68
N MET A 442 28.14 -4.76 17.59
CA MET A 442 28.61 -4.17 16.34
C MET A 442 29.87 -4.88 15.83
N PRO A 443 30.14 -4.84 14.49
CA PRO A 443 31.36 -5.40 13.91
C PRO A 443 32.63 -4.75 14.51
N GLU A 444 33.68 -5.56 14.68
CA GLU A 444 34.95 -5.11 15.26
C GLU A 444 35.60 -3.97 14.41
N TYR A 445 35.37 -3.96 13.12
CA TYR A 445 35.81 -2.88 12.22
C TYR A 445 35.30 -1.51 12.71
N TYR A 446 34.01 -1.40 13.12
CA TYR A 446 33.44 -0.15 13.61
C TYR A 446 34.10 0.32 14.91
N LYS A 447 34.34 -0.60 15.85
CA LYS A 447 35.03 -0.30 17.11
C LYS A 447 36.45 0.21 16.87
N THR A 448 37.18 -0.47 15.97
CA THR A 448 38.55 -0.12 15.58
C THR A 448 38.61 1.25 14.91
N GLN A 449 37.72 1.52 13.97
CA GLN A 449 37.68 2.82 13.30
C GLN A 449 37.30 3.95 14.29
N PHE A 450 36.33 3.73 15.15
CA PHE A 450 35.94 4.71 16.16
C PHE A 450 37.11 5.02 17.12
N ALA A 451 37.83 4.00 17.58
CA ALA A 451 39.01 4.19 18.42
C ALA A 451 40.13 4.95 17.69
N LYS A 452 40.38 4.63 16.40
CA LYS A 452 41.34 5.31 15.54
C LYS A 452 41.06 6.82 15.37
N HIS A 453 39.80 7.19 15.41
CA HIS A 453 39.32 8.55 15.30
C HIS A 453 39.06 9.20 16.70
N GLU A 454 39.83 8.80 17.71
CA GLU A 454 39.79 9.39 19.05
C GLU A 454 38.42 9.29 19.73
N LYS A 455 37.62 8.28 19.34
CA LYS A 455 36.24 8.12 19.80
C LYS A 455 35.32 9.31 19.46
N ASN A 456 35.64 10.00 18.36
CA ASN A 456 34.91 11.17 17.88
C ASN A 456 34.22 10.84 16.56
N ILE A 457 32.91 10.70 16.59
CA ILE A 457 32.10 10.36 15.40
C ILE A 457 32.16 11.46 14.35
N ASN A 458 32.21 12.73 14.73
CA ASN A 458 32.35 13.84 13.77
C ASN A 458 33.66 13.71 13.00
N TYR A 459 34.78 13.50 13.70
CA TYR A 459 36.10 13.32 13.07
C TYR A 459 36.09 12.12 12.14
N TRP A 460 35.52 11.01 12.59
CA TRP A 460 35.37 9.82 11.75
C TRP A 460 34.52 10.05 10.50
N ALA A 461 33.36 10.69 10.63
CA ALA A 461 32.50 11.03 9.51
C ALA A 461 33.23 11.89 8.46
N TYR A 462 33.92 12.96 8.90
CA TYR A 462 34.70 13.82 8.00
C TYR A 462 35.78 13.03 7.24
N ASP A 463 36.50 12.12 7.90
CA ASP A 463 37.51 11.27 7.26
C ASP A 463 36.88 10.32 6.21
N VAL A 464 35.75 9.65 6.56
CA VAL A 464 35.02 8.75 5.65
C VAL A 464 34.58 9.48 4.38
N TYR A 465 33.89 10.62 4.51
CA TYR A 465 33.37 11.36 3.35
C TYR A 465 34.48 12.04 2.54
N LYS A 466 35.59 12.42 3.15
CA LYS A 466 36.75 12.95 2.47
C LYS A 466 37.46 11.90 1.63
N ARG A 467 37.65 10.67 2.15
CA ARG A 467 38.43 9.60 1.51
C ARG A 467 37.65 8.75 0.56
N SER A 468 36.38 8.50 0.83
CA SER A 468 35.56 7.60 0.00
C SER A 468 35.39 8.15 -1.42
N MET A 469 35.63 7.29 -2.41
CA MET A 469 35.34 7.60 -3.81
C MET A 469 33.86 7.62 -4.11
N ALA A 470 33.05 6.92 -3.33
CA ALA A 470 31.59 6.92 -3.47
C ALA A 470 30.93 8.21 -2.95
N SER A 471 31.66 9.12 -2.32
CA SER A 471 31.10 10.37 -1.78
C SER A 471 30.74 11.40 -2.87
N SER A 472 31.19 11.23 -4.13
CA SER A 472 30.73 12.03 -5.27
C SER A 472 30.89 11.33 -6.60
N ALA A 473 30.08 11.73 -7.59
CA ALA A 473 30.18 11.22 -8.97
C ALA A 473 31.53 11.53 -9.60
N GLU A 474 32.12 12.71 -9.31
CA GLU A 474 33.39 13.15 -9.86
C GLU A 474 34.53 12.24 -9.41
N LYS A 475 34.57 11.87 -8.12
CA LYS A 475 35.59 10.96 -7.58
C LYS A 475 35.51 9.57 -8.25
N LEU A 476 34.30 9.01 -8.38
CA LEU A 476 34.11 7.73 -9.06
C LEU A 476 34.48 7.77 -10.53
N ASN A 477 34.09 8.82 -11.26
CA ASN A 477 34.44 8.98 -12.67
C ASN A 477 35.94 9.16 -12.86
N SER A 478 36.61 9.92 -11.97
CA SER A 478 38.07 10.08 -12.00
C SER A 478 38.80 8.78 -11.74
N PHE A 479 38.32 7.96 -10.80
CA PHE A 479 38.84 6.61 -10.57
C PHE A 479 38.66 5.72 -11.81
N ALA A 480 37.44 5.66 -12.36
CA ALA A 480 37.15 4.81 -13.51
C ALA A 480 37.94 5.19 -14.77
N ALA A 481 38.23 6.48 -14.98
CA ALA A 481 38.94 6.96 -16.15
C ALA A 481 40.40 6.40 -16.28
N THR A 482 41.01 6.08 -15.13
CA THR A 482 42.40 5.65 -15.05
C THR A 482 42.59 4.25 -14.48
N ALA A 483 41.52 3.52 -14.19
CA ALA A 483 41.54 2.23 -13.50
C ALA A 483 42.26 1.12 -14.28
N LYS A 484 43.24 0.49 -13.64
CA LYS A 484 43.97 -0.68 -14.10
C LYS A 484 43.59 -1.92 -13.30
N ALA A 485 43.97 -3.10 -13.77
CA ALA A 485 43.67 -4.35 -13.08
C ALA A 485 44.13 -4.38 -11.60
N ALA A 486 45.26 -3.75 -11.29
CA ALA A 486 45.81 -3.67 -9.93
C ALA A 486 45.01 -2.70 -8.98
N ASP A 487 44.13 -1.86 -9.51
CA ASP A 487 43.43 -0.84 -8.70
C ASP A 487 42.19 -1.38 -7.95
N SER A 488 41.93 -2.67 -8.02
CA SER A 488 40.90 -3.34 -7.23
C SER A 488 41.07 -3.09 -5.72
N THR A 489 42.28 -3.01 -5.24
CA THR A 489 42.64 -2.73 -3.83
C THR A 489 42.12 -1.36 -3.38
N LYS A 490 42.11 -0.36 -4.26
CA LYS A 490 41.60 0.98 -3.95
C LYS A 490 40.11 0.98 -3.59
N ILE A 491 39.32 0.09 -4.21
CA ILE A 491 37.89 -0.06 -3.85
C ILE A 491 37.77 -0.81 -2.51
N LEU A 492 38.56 -1.86 -2.32
CA LEU A 492 38.56 -2.64 -1.07
C LEU A 492 39.01 -1.82 0.13
N GLU A 493 39.84 -0.79 -0.09
CA GLU A 493 40.32 0.17 0.92
C GLU A 493 39.39 1.38 1.07
N ASP A 494 38.35 1.51 0.23
CA ASP A 494 37.37 2.61 0.33
C ASP A 494 36.59 2.54 1.64
N PRO A 495 36.51 3.63 2.44
CA PRO A 495 35.84 3.61 3.73
C PRO A 495 34.35 3.23 3.64
N ALA A 496 33.63 3.66 2.59
CA ALA A 496 32.21 3.32 2.42
C ALA A 496 32.05 1.81 2.13
N TRP A 497 32.95 1.25 1.30
CA TRP A 497 33.00 -0.20 1.06
C TRP A 497 33.29 -0.97 2.35
N GLN A 498 34.30 -0.58 3.10
CA GLN A 498 34.69 -1.28 4.34
C GLN A 498 33.60 -1.23 5.40
N LEU A 499 32.88 -0.11 5.53
CA LEU A 499 31.73 0.02 6.42
C LEU A 499 30.59 -0.90 5.98
N PHE A 500 30.26 -0.89 4.70
CA PHE A 500 29.23 -1.77 4.14
C PHE A 500 29.60 -3.25 4.29
N ASP A 501 30.82 -3.65 3.90
CA ASP A 501 31.26 -5.03 3.95
C ASP A 501 31.25 -5.58 5.38
N ALA A 502 31.76 -4.81 6.34
CA ALA A 502 31.76 -5.21 7.74
C ALA A 502 30.37 -5.51 8.31
N ILE A 503 29.40 -4.65 8.01
CA ILE A 503 28.01 -4.89 8.47
C ILE A 503 27.34 -5.99 7.67
N ASN A 504 27.53 -6.01 6.34
CA ASN A 504 26.92 -6.99 5.45
C ASN A 504 27.42 -8.41 5.75
N THR A 505 28.70 -8.56 6.04
CA THR A 505 29.30 -9.86 6.43
C THR A 505 28.61 -10.41 7.69
N VAL A 506 28.45 -9.62 8.74
CA VAL A 506 27.73 -10.03 9.96
C VAL A 506 26.28 -10.39 9.66
N ARG A 507 25.62 -9.58 8.86
CA ARG A 507 24.23 -9.82 8.48
C ARG A 507 24.07 -11.12 7.67
N GLN A 508 24.86 -11.32 6.62
CA GLN A 508 24.73 -12.45 5.69
C GLN A 508 25.17 -13.79 6.31
N HIS A 509 26.17 -13.80 7.19
CA HIS A 509 26.72 -15.04 7.72
C HIS A 509 26.23 -15.42 9.12
N ARG A 510 25.66 -14.47 9.88
CA ARG A 510 25.17 -14.73 11.24
C ARG A 510 23.70 -14.41 11.43
N ILE A 511 23.29 -13.17 11.09
CA ILE A 511 21.96 -12.68 11.50
C ILE A 511 20.88 -13.23 10.58
N ILE A 512 20.99 -13.00 9.26
CA ILE A 512 19.95 -13.37 8.29
C ILE A 512 19.67 -14.88 8.28
N PRO A 513 20.69 -15.79 8.27
CA PRO A 513 20.39 -17.22 8.33
C PRO A 513 19.64 -17.63 9.59
N ALA A 514 20.02 -17.08 10.75
CA ALA A 514 19.35 -17.38 12.02
C ALA A 514 17.92 -16.82 12.06
N LEU A 515 17.69 -15.59 11.57
CA LEU A 515 16.36 -15.01 11.47
C LEU A 515 15.48 -15.74 10.44
N ASN A 516 16.05 -16.22 9.33
CA ASN A 516 15.29 -17.03 8.37
C ASN A 516 14.84 -18.35 9.02
N ALA A 517 15.69 -19.00 9.82
CA ALA A 517 15.31 -20.19 10.56
C ALA A 517 14.20 -19.91 11.60
N TYR A 518 14.29 -18.77 12.29
CA TYR A 518 13.25 -18.30 13.21
C TYR A 518 11.91 -18.05 12.49
N TYR A 519 11.91 -17.27 11.40
CA TYR A 519 10.67 -16.99 10.66
C TYR A 519 10.06 -18.25 10.05
N TYR A 520 10.90 -19.19 9.62
CA TYR A 520 10.43 -20.48 9.12
C TYR A 520 9.73 -21.28 10.25
N GLN A 521 10.34 -21.32 11.45
CA GLN A 521 9.74 -21.96 12.62
C GLN A 521 8.44 -21.26 13.04
N MET A 522 8.43 -19.92 13.07
CA MET A 522 7.22 -19.17 13.44
C MET A 522 6.09 -19.39 12.43
N HIS A 523 6.37 -19.41 11.13
CA HIS A 523 5.36 -19.73 10.12
C HIS A 523 4.66 -21.09 10.38
N TYR A 524 5.42 -22.10 10.84
CA TYR A 524 4.84 -23.37 11.25
C TYR A 524 3.97 -23.23 12.52
N LEU A 525 4.48 -22.54 13.54
CA LEU A 525 3.77 -22.35 14.80
C LEU A 525 2.51 -21.48 14.62
N ASP A 526 2.56 -20.43 13.83
CA ASP A 526 1.43 -19.55 13.51
C ASP A 526 0.31 -20.31 12.82
N ARG A 527 0.66 -21.20 11.88
CA ARG A 527 -0.32 -22.08 11.23
C ARG A 527 -1.05 -22.95 12.25
N LEU A 528 -0.32 -23.57 13.17
CA LEU A 528 -0.91 -24.41 14.23
C LEU A 528 -1.69 -23.56 15.24
N TYR A 529 -1.18 -22.38 15.60
CA TYR A 529 -1.84 -21.47 16.53
C TYR A 529 -3.16 -20.96 15.93
N MET A 530 -3.18 -20.56 14.65
CA MET A 530 -4.41 -20.19 13.95
C MET A 530 -5.42 -21.35 13.89
N LYS A 531 -4.94 -22.56 13.57
CA LYS A 531 -5.78 -23.78 13.60
C LYS A 531 -6.41 -24.02 14.98
N ALA A 532 -5.59 -23.91 16.03
CA ALA A 532 -6.05 -24.08 17.41
C ALA A 532 -7.05 -23.01 17.85
N GLN A 533 -6.86 -21.74 17.44
CA GLN A 533 -7.83 -20.67 17.67
C GLN A 533 -9.18 -20.97 17.03
N MET A 534 -9.20 -21.46 15.78
CA MET A 534 -10.44 -21.85 15.10
C MET A 534 -11.13 -23.06 15.76
N VAL A 535 -10.36 -24.00 16.30
CA VAL A 535 -10.92 -25.16 17.04
C VAL A 535 -11.49 -24.73 18.39
N LYS A 536 -10.81 -23.81 19.09
CA LYS A 536 -11.25 -23.27 20.38
C LYS A 536 -12.54 -22.45 20.24
N ASP A 537 -12.57 -21.53 19.30
CA ASP A 537 -13.63 -20.53 19.18
C ASP A 537 -14.61 -20.87 18.03
N LYS A 538 -15.13 -22.08 18.00
CA LYS A 538 -16.00 -22.64 16.93
C LYS A 538 -17.22 -21.79 16.57
N SER A 539 -17.73 -20.99 17.49
CA SER A 539 -18.86 -20.10 17.26
C SER A 539 -18.47 -18.79 16.56
N LYS A 540 -17.18 -18.44 16.53
CA LYS A 540 -16.67 -17.26 15.89
C LYS A 540 -16.48 -17.52 14.40
N ILE A 541 -17.04 -16.65 13.55
CA ILE A 541 -16.70 -16.65 12.14
C ILE A 541 -15.39 -15.82 12.01
N PHE A 542 -14.31 -16.50 11.69
CA PHE A 542 -13.03 -15.86 11.43
C PHE A 542 -12.98 -15.32 10.00
N TYR A 543 -12.36 -14.17 9.80
CA TYR A 543 -11.86 -13.75 8.50
C TYR A 543 -10.34 -13.91 8.48
N PRO A 544 -9.72 -14.28 7.36
CA PRO A 544 -8.27 -14.43 7.32
C PRO A 544 -7.56 -13.08 7.23
N ASP A 545 -6.32 -13.02 7.69
CA ASP A 545 -5.46 -11.88 7.47
C ASP A 545 -5.36 -11.52 5.99
N ALA A 546 -5.16 -10.23 5.70
CA ALA A 546 -5.01 -9.73 4.34
C ALA A 546 -3.72 -10.25 3.70
N ASN A 547 -3.77 -10.58 2.41
CA ASN A 547 -2.66 -11.15 1.64
C ASN A 547 -2.69 -10.74 0.15
N LEU A 548 -3.16 -9.52 -0.14
CA LEU A 548 -3.34 -8.96 -1.48
C LEU A 548 -4.31 -9.79 -2.33
N THR A 549 -5.42 -10.21 -1.73
CA THR A 549 -6.54 -10.86 -2.42
C THR A 549 -7.82 -10.08 -2.23
N LEU A 550 -8.82 -10.35 -3.06
CA LEU A 550 -10.09 -9.64 -3.04
C LEU A 550 -10.80 -9.83 -1.68
N ARG A 551 -11.14 -8.73 -1.02
CA ARG A 551 -11.78 -8.67 0.29
C ARG A 551 -12.84 -7.59 0.35
N LEU A 552 -13.81 -7.81 1.22
CA LEU A 552 -14.84 -6.83 1.57
C LEU A 552 -14.74 -6.48 3.05
N ALA A 553 -14.77 -5.18 3.35
CA ALA A 553 -14.98 -4.65 4.68
C ALA A 553 -16.26 -3.83 4.70
N TYR A 554 -17.01 -3.86 5.79
CA TYR A 554 -18.21 -3.03 5.95
C TYR A 554 -18.18 -2.27 7.28
N GLY A 555 -18.86 -1.15 7.31
CA GLY A 555 -18.89 -0.23 8.42
C GLY A 555 -19.96 0.84 8.21
N GLN A 556 -19.73 2.01 8.78
CA GLN A 556 -20.63 3.15 8.68
C GLN A 556 -19.83 4.44 8.50
N VAL A 557 -20.41 5.44 7.85
CA VAL A 557 -19.90 6.81 7.87
C VAL A 557 -19.83 7.28 9.33
N LYS A 558 -18.65 7.66 9.79
CA LYS A 558 -18.43 7.99 11.20
C LYS A 558 -17.26 8.95 11.36
N GLY A 559 -17.48 10.06 12.06
CA GLY A 559 -16.41 10.94 12.51
C GLY A 559 -15.46 10.24 13.48
N MET A 560 -14.41 10.92 13.89
CA MET A 560 -13.44 10.39 14.86
C MET A 560 -13.27 11.34 16.04
N LYS A 561 -12.87 10.78 17.19
CA LYS A 561 -12.54 11.54 18.38
C LYS A 561 -11.20 11.03 18.93
N PRO A 562 -10.06 11.55 18.45
CA PRO A 562 -8.78 11.24 19.05
C PRO A 562 -8.74 11.62 20.53
N GLU A 563 -7.94 10.90 21.31
CA GLU A 563 -7.84 11.11 22.75
C GLU A 563 -7.35 12.54 23.06
N GLY A 564 -8.04 13.20 24.00
CA GLY A 564 -7.73 14.58 24.39
C GLY A 564 -8.17 15.66 23.41
N THR A 565 -8.90 15.32 22.33
CA THR A 565 -9.35 16.28 21.32
C THR A 565 -10.87 16.42 21.25
N ALA A 566 -11.34 17.45 20.51
CA ALA A 566 -12.75 17.54 20.10
C ALA A 566 -13.07 16.44 19.07
N LYS A 567 -14.37 16.11 18.92
CA LYS A 567 -14.84 15.23 17.86
C LYS A 567 -14.64 15.93 16.51
N TYR A 568 -13.90 15.31 15.60
CA TYR A 568 -13.79 15.76 14.22
C TYR A 568 -15.03 15.36 13.42
N SER A 569 -15.43 16.23 12.48
CA SER A 569 -16.42 15.91 11.46
C SER A 569 -16.00 14.68 10.65
N PHE A 570 -17.00 13.96 10.14
CA PHE A 570 -16.73 12.87 9.18
C PHE A 570 -16.42 13.38 7.78
N GLN A 571 -16.54 14.67 7.48
CA GLN A 571 -16.41 15.23 6.13
C GLN A 571 -15.62 16.54 6.16
N THR A 572 -14.81 16.76 5.11
CA THR A 572 -14.14 18.01 4.78
C THR A 572 -14.75 18.64 3.52
N ASN A 573 -14.49 19.92 3.28
CA ASN A 573 -15.05 20.66 2.15
C ASN A 573 -14.02 21.54 1.42
N LEU A 574 -14.38 22.01 0.23
CA LEU A 574 -13.50 22.83 -0.62
C LEU A 574 -13.17 24.21 0.00
N GLY A 575 -14.01 24.73 0.89
CA GLY A 575 -13.70 25.95 1.64
C GLY A 575 -12.47 25.79 2.53
N GLU A 576 -12.32 24.63 3.17
CA GLU A 576 -11.14 24.29 3.97
C GLU A 576 -9.88 24.15 3.10
N VAL A 577 -9.98 23.52 1.91
CA VAL A 577 -8.88 23.46 0.94
C VAL A 577 -8.40 24.86 0.56
N VAL A 578 -9.33 25.76 0.22
CA VAL A 578 -8.99 27.14 -0.20
C VAL A 578 -8.45 27.97 0.96
N ALA A 579 -8.89 27.70 2.19
CA ALA A 579 -8.38 28.38 3.39
C ALA A 579 -6.91 28.00 3.71
N LEU A 580 -6.47 26.83 3.25
CA LEU A 580 -5.09 26.35 3.39
C LEU A 580 -4.17 26.77 2.21
N ASP A 581 -4.71 27.52 1.22
CA ASP A 581 -3.91 27.95 0.03
C ASP A 581 -2.67 28.74 0.42
N ASP A 582 -1.51 28.23 0.10
CA ASP A 582 -0.23 28.92 0.19
C ASP A 582 0.48 28.91 -1.17
N PRO A 583 0.48 30.05 -1.90
CA PRO A 583 1.12 30.14 -3.21
C PRO A 583 2.62 29.88 -3.20
N ALA A 584 3.30 30.02 -2.05
CA ALA A 584 4.72 29.73 -1.91
C ALA A 584 5.01 28.25 -1.63
N SER A 585 4.01 27.49 -1.27
CA SER A 585 4.13 26.07 -0.95
C SER A 585 3.93 25.20 -2.19
N ASP A 586 4.77 24.18 -2.36
CA ASP A 586 4.60 23.18 -3.41
C ASP A 586 3.48 22.14 -3.06
N ILE A 587 3.08 22.05 -1.79
CA ILE A 587 2.10 21.06 -1.31
C ILE A 587 0.74 21.66 -0.92
N PHE A 588 0.67 22.96 -0.64
CA PHE A 588 -0.57 23.67 -0.28
C PHE A 588 -1.02 24.68 -1.34
N ARG A 589 -0.43 24.65 -2.54
CA ARG A 589 -0.82 25.53 -3.66
C ARG A 589 -2.09 25.04 -4.33
N VAL A 590 -3.17 25.79 -4.14
CA VAL A 590 -4.45 25.50 -4.82
C VAL A 590 -4.42 26.04 -6.27
N PRO A 591 -4.75 25.23 -7.29
CA PRO A 591 -4.80 25.71 -8.66
C PRO A 591 -5.76 26.91 -8.84
N LYS A 592 -5.32 27.90 -9.63
CA LYS A 592 -6.11 29.14 -9.85
C LYS A 592 -7.54 28.84 -10.29
N LYS A 593 -7.73 27.93 -11.26
CA LYS A 593 -9.05 27.54 -11.76
C LYS A 593 -9.96 27.01 -10.65
N LEU A 594 -9.42 26.22 -9.71
CA LEU A 594 -10.19 25.69 -8.59
C LEU A 594 -10.63 26.80 -7.63
N LYS A 595 -9.75 27.80 -7.35
CA LYS A 595 -10.11 29.00 -6.57
C LYS A 595 -11.16 29.85 -7.25
N ASP A 596 -11.11 29.99 -8.57
CA ASP A 596 -12.09 30.74 -9.34
C ASP A 596 -13.48 30.07 -9.30
N LEU A 597 -13.53 28.74 -9.46
CA LEU A 597 -14.77 27.93 -9.31
C LEU A 597 -15.36 28.05 -7.88
N TYR A 598 -14.52 27.98 -6.86
CA TYR A 598 -14.93 28.18 -5.48
C TYR A 598 -15.55 29.56 -5.22
N LYS A 599 -14.87 30.63 -5.67
CA LYS A 599 -15.37 32.02 -5.54
C LYS A 599 -16.68 32.24 -6.26
N ALA A 600 -16.83 31.66 -7.44
CA ALA A 600 -18.06 31.72 -8.23
C ALA A 600 -19.19 30.82 -7.67
N ARG A 601 -18.86 29.91 -6.73
CA ARG A 601 -19.75 28.82 -6.27
C ARG A 601 -20.30 27.98 -7.44
N ASP A 602 -19.52 27.86 -8.51
CA ASP A 602 -19.90 27.08 -9.69
C ASP A 602 -19.58 25.57 -9.48
N TYR A 603 -20.35 24.96 -8.59
CA TYR A 603 -20.24 23.52 -8.30
C TYR A 603 -21.14 22.68 -9.21
N GLY A 604 -21.97 23.30 -10.05
CA GLY A 604 -22.99 22.60 -10.85
C GLY A 604 -23.92 21.79 -9.95
N ARG A 605 -24.24 20.58 -10.37
CA ARG A 605 -25.10 19.62 -9.64
C ARG A 605 -24.35 18.83 -8.53
N TRP A 606 -23.06 19.03 -8.41
CA TRP A 606 -22.19 18.28 -7.51
C TRP A 606 -22.13 18.85 -6.08
N GLY A 607 -22.42 20.15 -5.93
CA GLY A 607 -22.47 20.84 -4.63
C GLY A 607 -23.66 20.44 -3.78
N VAL A 608 -23.48 20.53 -2.46
CA VAL A 608 -24.52 20.24 -1.47
C VAL A 608 -24.68 21.43 -0.54
N ASN A 609 -25.89 22.01 -0.45
CA ASN A 609 -26.20 23.17 0.39
C ASN A 609 -25.24 24.36 0.20
N GLY A 610 -24.74 24.57 -1.02
CA GLY A 610 -23.81 25.64 -1.35
C GLY A 610 -22.36 25.37 -0.99
N GLU A 611 -22.01 24.14 -0.61
CA GLU A 611 -20.66 23.68 -0.34
C GLU A 611 -20.27 22.51 -1.26
N MET A 612 -18.96 22.27 -1.43
CA MET A 612 -18.41 21.13 -2.16
C MET A 612 -17.70 20.21 -1.17
N PRO A 613 -18.23 19.00 -0.87
CA PRO A 613 -17.57 18.02 -0.05
C PRO A 613 -16.30 17.50 -0.76
N VAL A 614 -15.22 17.21 -0.01
CA VAL A 614 -13.93 16.76 -0.56
C VAL A 614 -13.61 15.33 -0.15
N ALA A 615 -13.53 15.05 1.14
CA ALA A 615 -13.21 13.73 1.66
C ALA A 615 -14.09 13.37 2.86
N PHE A 616 -14.17 12.07 3.17
CA PHE A 616 -14.96 11.59 4.31
C PHE A 616 -14.35 10.38 5.00
N LEU A 617 -14.77 10.16 6.24
CA LEU A 617 -14.41 9.05 7.10
C LEU A 617 -15.50 7.99 7.16
N ALA A 618 -15.09 6.74 7.21
CA ALA A 618 -15.95 5.62 7.57
C ALA A 618 -15.20 4.60 8.45
N SER A 619 -15.93 3.71 9.12
CA SER A 619 -15.37 2.73 10.06
C SER A 619 -15.01 1.39 9.40
N ASN A 620 -14.70 1.39 8.10
CA ASN A 620 -14.30 0.20 7.40
C ASN A 620 -12.86 -0.22 7.76
N HIS A 621 -12.64 -1.52 7.88
CA HIS A 621 -11.30 -2.07 8.05
C HIS A 621 -10.54 -2.04 6.72
N THR A 622 -9.51 -1.22 6.62
CA THR A 622 -8.65 -1.10 5.42
C THR A 622 -7.17 -1.17 5.79
N THR A 623 -6.33 -1.52 4.83
CA THR A 623 -4.86 -1.44 4.93
C THR A 623 -4.26 -1.08 3.57
N GLY A 624 -2.94 -0.93 3.47
CA GLY A 624 -2.25 -0.71 2.20
C GLY A 624 -2.70 -1.73 1.14
N GLY A 625 -2.97 -1.26 -0.09
CA GLY A 625 -3.61 -2.05 -1.15
C GLY A 625 -5.10 -1.74 -1.34
N ASN A 626 -5.79 -1.25 -0.30
CA ASN A 626 -7.13 -0.66 -0.46
C ASN A 626 -7.13 0.73 -1.12
N SER A 627 -5.99 1.28 -1.46
CA SER A 627 -5.90 2.48 -2.30
C SER A 627 -6.62 2.26 -3.63
N GLY A 628 -7.59 3.15 -4.00
CA GLY A 628 -8.45 3.04 -5.17
C GLY A 628 -9.62 2.06 -5.02
N SER A 629 -9.92 1.59 -3.81
CA SER A 629 -11.08 0.72 -3.57
C SER A 629 -12.39 1.52 -3.60
N PRO A 630 -13.44 1.00 -4.27
CA PRO A 630 -14.78 1.58 -4.20
C PRO A 630 -15.30 1.61 -2.77
N VAL A 631 -15.88 2.74 -2.39
CA VAL A 631 -16.70 2.88 -1.19
C VAL A 631 -18.15 2.94 -1.63
N LEU A 632 -18.92 1.93 -1.20
CA LEU A 632 -20.28 1.71 -1.65
C LEU A 632 -21.27 1.97 -0.52
N ASN A 633 -22.43 2.51 -0.86
CA ASN A 633 -23.54 2.72 0.07
C ASN A 633 -24.36 1.42 0.31
N ALA A 634 -25.44 1.54 1.07
CA ALA A 634 -26.36 0.44 1.39
C ALA A 634 -27.00 -0.23 0.16
N ARG A 635 -27.08 0.47 -0.98
CA ARG A 635 -27.64 -0.02 -2.25
C ARG A 635 -26.56 -0.56 -3.22
N GLY A 636 -25.29 -0.56 -2.79
CA GLY A 636 -24.16 -1.00 -3.63
C GLY A 636 -23.76 0.05 -4.68
N GLU A 637 -24.16 1.31 -4.50
CA GLU A 637 -23.79 2.42 -5.37
C GLU A 637 -22.51 3.10 -4.87
N LEU A 638 -21.67 3.56 -5.80
CA LEU A 638 -20.40 4.22 -5.52
C LEU A 638 -20.62 5.63 -4.94
N ILE A 639 -20.05 5.88 -3.77
CA ILE A 639 -20.12 7.16 -3.05
C ILE A 639 -18.75 7.79 -2.81
N GLY A 640 -17.67 7.07 -3.09
CA GLY A 640 -16.31 7.58 -2.95
C GLY A 640 -15.25 6.53 -3.26
N THR A 641 -14.00 6.97 -3.34
CA THR A 641 -12.81 6.13 -3.58
C THR A 641 -11.90 6.18 -2.36
N ASN A 642 -11.65 5.04 -1.74
CA ASN A 642 -10.76 4.93 -0.59
C ASN A 642 -9.31 5.21 -0.97
N PHE A 643 -8.58 6.00 -0.16
CA PHE A 643 -7.19 6.30 -0.46
C PHE A 643 -6.24 6.25 0.74
N ASP A 644 -6.74 6.43 1.98
CA ASP A 644 -5.89 6.49 3.16
C ASP A 644 -6.66 6.08 4.43
N ARG A 645 -6.01 6.18 5.57
CA ARG A 645 -6.56 6.05 6.93
C ARG A 645 -5.81 7.00 7.88
N PRO A 646 -6.46 7.54 8.93
CA PRO A 646 -5.77 8.33 9.95
C PRO A 646 -4.74 7.47 10.71
N TYR A 647 -3.63 8.10 11.15
CA TYR A 647 -2.54 7.37 11.82
C TYR A 647 -3.00 6.69 13.12
N GLU A 648 -4.02 7.22 13.80
CA GLU A 648 -4.62 6.61 14.99
C GLU A 648 -5.26 5.24 14.72
N GLY A 649 -5.55 4.94 13.45
CA GLY A 649 -6.14 3.68 13.00
C GLY A 649 -5.13 2.71 12.37
N THR A 650 -3.85 3.07 12.25
CA THR A 650 -2.84 2.21 11.58
C THR A 650 -2.58 0.90 12.33
N MET A 651 -2.84 0.87 13.64
CA MET A 651 -2.81 -0.35 14.45
C MET A 651 -3.74 -1.47 13.94
N SER A 652 -4.70 -1.15 13.06
CA SER A 652 -5.65 -2.12 12.51
C SER A 652 -4.99 -3.27 11.74
N ASP A 653 -3.71 -3.15 11.41
CA ASP A 653 -2.93 -4.24 10.82
C ASP A 653 -2.69 -5.38 11.83
N TYR A 654 -2.79 -5.10 13.13
CA TYR A 654 -2.59 -6.05 14.25
C TYR A 654 -3.82 -6.20 15.15
N LEU A 655 -4.62 -5.15 15.26
CA LEU A 655 -5.86 -5.14 16.07
C LEU A 655 -6.85 -4.15 15.48
N PHE A 656 -7.88 -4.64 14.80
CA PHE A 656 -8.96 -3.79 14.30
C PHE A 656 -9.94 -3.43 15.42
N ASP A 657 -10.17 -2.11 15.59
CA ASP A 657 -11.17 -1.54 16.49
C ASP A 657 -12.08 -0.58 15.73
N PRO A 658 -13.37 -0.92 15.48
CA PRO A 658 -14.31 -0.08 14.71
C PRO A 658 -14.63 1.26 15.38
N GLU A 659 -14.35 1.41 16.68
CA GLU A 659 -14.55 2.70 17.38
C GLU A 659 -13.40 3.67 17.12
N ARG A 660 -12.20 3.18 16.83
CA ARG A 660 -10.99 3.97 16.61
C ARG A 660 -10.54 4.01 15.14
N CYS A 661 -10.56 2.86 14.47
CA CYS A 661 -10.08 2.78 13.10
C CYS A 661 -11.05 3.43 12.12
N ARG A 662 -10.50 4.22 11.19
CA ARG A 662 -11.23 4.88 10.10
C ARG A 662 -10.47 4.66 8.80
N ASN A 663 -11.20 4.66 7.71
CA ASN A 663 -10.67 4.86 6.37
C ASN A 663 -11.03 6.26 5.88
N ILE A 664 -10.18 6.83 5.02
CA ILE A 664 -10.37 8.13 4.39
C ILE A 664 -10.68 7.89 2.91
N SER A 665 -11.72 8.53 2.41
CA SER A 665 -12.17 8.38 1.02
C SER A 665 -12.44 9.72 0.38
N VAL A 666 -12.09 9.86 -0.90
CA VAL A 666 -12.50 11.03 -1.69
C VAL A 666 -13.99 10.92 -1.98
N ASP A 667 -14.73 11.99 -1.75
CA ASP A 667 -16.16 12.06 -2.07
C ASP A 667 -16.36 11.99 -3.59
N ILE A 668 -17.26 11.12 -4.05
CA ILE A 668 -17.50 10.95 -5.49
C ILE A 668 -17.98 12.25 -6.15
N ARG A 669 -18.68 13.11 -5.43
CA ARG A 669 -19.15 14.42 -5.95
C ARG A 669 -17.98 15.35 -6.21
N TYR A 670 -16.93 15.32 -5.40
CA TYR A 670 -15.70 16.07 -5.64
C TYR A 670 -14.98 15.55 -6.89
N ILE A 671 -14.88 14.23 -7.04
CA ILE A 671 -14.31 13.61 -8.24
C ILE A 671 -15.05 14.08 -9.50
N LEU A 672 -16.38 13.98 -9.49
CA LEU A 672 -17.21 14.40 -10.62
C LEU A 672 -17.15 15.91 -10.90
N PHE A 673 -17.09 16.73 -9.84
CA PHE A 673 -16.89 18.18 -9.95
C PHE A 673 -15.55 18.52 -10.63
N ILE A 674 -14.47 17.84 -10.21
CA ILE A 674 -13.15 18.04 -10.80
C ILE A 674 -13.14 17.58 -12.27
N ILE A 675 -13.74 16.46 -12.61
CA ILE A 675 -13.85 15.98 -14.00
C ILE A 675 -14.63 17.00 -14.87
N ASP A 676 -15.80 17.41 -14.41
CA ASP A 676 -16.72 18.28 -15.17
C ASP A 676 -16.21 19.73 -15.25
N LYS A 677 -16.08 20.38 -14.11
CA LYS A 677 -15.84 21.84 -14.04
C LYS A 677 -14.36 22.20 -14.16
N PHE A 678 -13.50 21.45 -13.49
CA PHE A 678 -12.06 21.71 -13.52
C PHE A 678 -11.41 21.11 -14.77
N GLY A 679 -11.63 19.82 -15.05
CA GLY A 679 -11.05 19.11 -16.20
C GLY A 679 -11.71 19.44 -17.53
N GLY A 680 -12.98 19.84 -17.54
CA GLY A 680 -13.77 20.04 -18.76
C GLY A 680 -14.06 18.72 -19.50
N ALA A 681 -13.93 17.59 -18.82
CA ALA A 681 -14.08 16.25 -19.39
C ALA A 681 -15.48 15.65 -19.11
N GLY A 682 -16.54 16.46 -19.17
CA GLY A 682 -17.93 16.04 -18.89
C GLY A 682 -18.41 14.85 -19.72
N TRP A 683 -17.83 14.62 -20.91
CA TRP A 683 -18.12 13.45 -21.74
C TRP A 683 -17.88 12.10 -21.03
N LEU A 684 -16.97 12.05 -20.05
CA LEU A 684 -16.72 10.87 -19.23
C LEU A 684 -17.89 10.56 -18.29
N ILE A 685 -18.59 11.60 -17.84
CA ILE A 685 -19.75 11.47 -16.97
C ILE A 685 -20.95 11.00 -17.79
N ASP A 686 -21.13 11.53 -19.00
CA ASP A 686 -22.20 11.11 -19.92
C ASP A 686 -22.08 9.61 -20.28
N GLU A 687 -20.87 9.07 -20.27
CA GLU A 687 -20.63 7.64 -20.51
C GLU A 687 -21.25 6.74 -19.43
N ASN A 688 -21.32 7.22 -18.17
CA ASN A 688 -21.96 6.53 -17.05
C ASN A 688 -23.49 6.78 -17.05
N GLU A 689 -23.97 8.00 -17.34
CA GLU A 689 -25.39 8.38 -17.28
C GLU A 689 -26.28 7.69 -18.32
N HIS A 690 -25.74 7.30 -19.48
CA HIS A 690 -26.51 6.48 -20.44
C HIS A 690 -27.02 5.17 -19.84
N CYS A 691 -26.43 4.74 -18.74
CA CYS A 691 -26.82 3.52 -18.01
C CYS A 691 -27.92 3.75 -16.98
N GLU A 692 -28.04 4.95 -16.38
CA GLU A 692 -29.18 5.26 -15.50
C GLU A 692 -30.51 5.18 -16.24
N LYS A 693 -30.56 5.57 -17.53
CA LYS A 693 -31.78 5.47 -18.36
C LYS A 693 -32.16 4.02 -18.66
N VAL A 694 -31.18 3.13 -18.79
CA VAL A 694 -31.43 1.68 -19.00
C VAL A 694 -31.88 1.03 -17.69
N ALA A 695 -31.30 1.40 -16.55
CA ALA A 695 -31.71 0.88 -15.23
C ALA A 695 -33.13 1.32 -14.84
N MET A 696 -33.55 2.56 -15.16
CA MET A 696 -34.93 3.00 -15.01
C MET A 696 -35.91 2.15 -15.84
N ASN A 697 -35.59 1.81 -17.08
CA ASN A 697 -36.41 0.97 -17.93
C ASN A 697 -36.55 -0.48 -17.39
N TYR A 698 -35.52 -1.03 -16.74
CA TYR A 698 -35.58 -2.34 -16.07
C TYR A 698 -36.40 -2.31 -14.78
N ALA A 699 -36.35 -1.21 -14.01
CA ALA A 699 -37.14 -1.03 -12.81
C ALA A 699 -38.64 -0.86 -13.12
N PHE A 700 -38.98 -0.18 -14.21
CA PHE A 700 -40.37 -0.03 -14.65
C PHE A 700 -41.01 -1.34 -15.16
N ASN A 701 -40.24 -2.27 -15.70
CA ASN A 701 -40.77 -3.53 -16.21
C ASN A 701 -41.02 -4.62 -15.11
N ASN A 702 -40.59 -4.39 -13.88
CA ASN A 702 -40.70 -5.35 -12.77
C ASN A 702 -41.52 -4.88 -11.56
N CYS A 703 -42.15 -3.68 -11.61
CA CYS A 703 -43.07 -3.22 -10.56
C CYS A 703 -44.54 -3.35 -10.98
N SER A 704 -45.21 -4.37 -10.48
CA SER A 704 -46.66 -4.54 -10.57
C SER A 704 -47.42 -3.84 -9.44
N SER A 705 -47.15 -2.57 -9.16
CA SER A 705 -47.97 -1.74 -8.27
C SER A 705 -47.84 -0.25 -8.67
N PRO A 706 -48.91 0.49 -8.80
CA PRO A 706 -48.86 1.91 -9.15
C PRO A 706 -48.43 2.73 -7.93
N SER A 707 -47.24 3.31 -7.95
CA SER A 707 -46.83 4.37 -7.04
C SER A 707 -46.72 5.69 -7.79
N LEU A 708 -47.38 6.70 -7.26
CA LEU A 708 -47.30 8.09 -7.78
C LEU A 708 -45.86 8.61 -7.62
N MET A 709 -45.21 8.95 -8.73
CA MET A 709 -43.97 9.73 -8.70
C MET A 709 -44.26 11.18 -9.12
N MET A 710 -43.86 12.13 -8.27
CA MET A 710 -43.88 13.54 -8.59
C MET A 710 -42.58 13.94 -9.26
N TYR A 711 -42.62 14.45 -10.48
CA TYR A 711 -41.49 15.07 -11.17
C TYR A 711 -41.86 16.48 -11.59
N LYS A 712 -41.07 17.46 -11.17
CA LYS A 712 -41.25 18.92 -11.47
C LYS A 712 -42.59 19.52 -11.08
N GLY A 713 -43.24 19.09 -9.97
CA GLY A 713 -44.42 19.75 -9.42
C GLY A 713 -45.75 19.50 -10.16
N GLU A 714 -45.79 18.61 -11.15
CA GLU A 714 -47.03 18.20 -11.83
C GLU A 714 -47.28 16.67 -11.65
N ALA A 715 -48.52 16.34 -11.31
CA ALA A 715 -48.95 14.95 -11.18
C ALA A 715 -49.36 14.39 -12.53
N ILE A 716 -48.65 13.38 -13.04
CA ILE A 716 -49.06 12.64 -14.24
C ILE A 716 -49.59 11.30 -13.82
N ALA A 717 -50.88 11.06 -13.99
CA ALA A 717 -51.53 9.78 -13.79
C ALA A 717 -51.46 8.96 -15.09
N PHE A 718 -50.87 7.77 -14.99
CA PHE A 718 -50.98 6.77 -16.07
C PHE A 718 -51.99 5.73 -15.63
N THR A 719 -53.06 5.61 -16.38
CA THR A 719 -54.05 4.52 -16.31
C THR A 719 -53.61 3.42 -17.27
N TYR A 720 -53.58 2.19 -16.79
CA TYR A 720 -53.72 0.97 -17.60
C TYR A 720 -55.07 0.32 -17.32
#